data_4f3f62727a02b1ff38a045afc2cd1862
#
_entry.id   4f3f62727a02b1ff38a045afc2cd1862
#
_cell.length_a   1.000
_cell.length_b   1.000
_cell.length_c   1.000
_cell.angle_alpha   90.00
_cell.angle_beta   90.00
_cell.angle_gamma   90.00
#
_symmetry.space_group_name_H-M   'P 1'
#
loop_
_entity.id
_entity.type
_entity.pdbx_description
1 polymer ?
#
loop_
_entity_poly.entity_id
_entity_poly.type
_entity_poly.pdbx_seq_one_letter_code
_entity_poly.pdbx_strand_id
1 'polypeptide(L)'
;MSAEATVEGLAKELSSYLDTNRINQVRRAYYYAEQAHEGQMRKSGDRYITHPLAVAHILADLRLDHQSLMAAMLHDVIEDTGIPKDALAEQFGDDVAELVDGVSKLTQIEFRSRAEAQAENFQKMTLAMARDIRVILVKLADRLHNMRTLGPMPYEKRQRIATETLDIYAPIANRLGMHSICTELEDLGFTSLYPMRSKYISKAVDKLRGSHREIIEDIRGKLQEKLEERGLPGRILGREKHLNSIYNKMKFKQKSFHEIMDVYAFRIITDTEDDCYRILGAVHSLYKPLPGRFKDYIAMPKANGYQSIHTTLFGMHVNIEIQIRTEEMEHIANNGIAAHWMYKNEPSSVTSANQARVDRWVKGLMEMRERADDSMEFIEHVKVDLFPDEIYVFTPKGRIMELPSGATPVDFAYAIHTDIGNATVACRINRNLGSLSQPLQSGQTVEIITAPGARPNPAWLSFVVTGKARSSIRHVLKSQKRAESLELGRTLLKKSLKGFGAKLSEISDAQKQAVVNHNQVNSFDDLISDIGLGNRMAYLVARQLASGSEDAEASEAPRDIEGGNHSPVTIRGTEGLLVRFASCCKPIPGDPVVGVMDSGKGMVIHSDTCSRLPEDDEGRARLTHLKWAKDITDEFSVELRVELERQRGVIAEMANAVAMADGNIERINVEEQNARFGVVSLVVHVNGRRHLARVMRRIRNIRAITHISRVRH
;
A
#
# COMPACT_ATOMS: atom_id res chain seq x y z
N MET A 1 -25.30 6.64 32.25
CA MET A 1 -26.54 7.13 31.64
C MET A 1 -26.21 8.45 30.96
N SER A 2 -25.92 8.44 29.65
CA SER A 2 -25.75 9.66 28.87
C SER A 2 -27.13 10.33 28.80
N ALA A 3 -27.21 11.65 29.03
CA ALA A 3 -28.37 12.43 28.72
C ALA A 3 -28.81 12.09 27.30
N GLU A 4 -30.09 11.77 27.07
CA GLU A 4 -30.61 11.52 25.72
C GLU A 4 -30.25 12.71 24.85
N ALA A 5 -29.49 12.45 23.79
CA ALA A 5 -29.16 13.48 22.83
C ALA A 5 -30.48 14.02 22.25
N THR A 6 -30.74 15.29 22.45
CA THR A 6 -31.96 15.95 21.95
C THR A 6 -31.57 17.02 20.93
N VAL A 7 -32.45 17.29 19.98
CA VAL A 7 -32.23 18.37 19.01
C VAL A 7 -32.05 19.73 19.68
N GLU A 8 -32.68 19.94 20.84
CA GLU A 8 -32.52 21.17 21.62
C GLU A 8 -31.14 21.21 22.30
N GLY A 9 -30.64 20.09 22.77
CA GLY A 9 -29.26 19.96 23.27
C GLY A 9 -28.24 20.32 22.19
N LEU A 10 -28.40 19.79 21.00
CA LEU A 10 -27.59 20.13 19.84
C LEU A 10 -27.69 21.63 19.50
N ALA A 11 -28.91 22.18 19.44
CA ALA A 11 -29.11 23.59 19.11
C ALA A 11 -28.41 24.53 20.14
N LYS A 12 -28.41 24.16 21.42
CA LYS A 12 -27.67 24.89 22.47
C LYS A 12 -26.16 24.84 22.24
N GLU A 13 -25.61 23.68 21.87
CA GLU A 13 -24.20 23.54 21.53
C GLU A 13 -23.83 24.38 20.30
N LEU A 14 -24.63 24.31 19.22
CA LEU A 14 -24.44 25.05 17.99
C LEU A 14 -24.48 26.57 18.19
N SER A 15 -25.25 27.07 19.18
CA SER A 15 -25.36 28.51 19.49
C SER A 15 -24.02 29.15 19.90
N SER A 16 -23.01 28.34 20.25
CA SER A 16 -21.68 28.82 20.56
C SER A 16 -20.88 29.31 19.33
N TYR A 17 -21.29 28.93 18.10
CA TYR A 17 -20.53 29.25 16.89
C TYR A 17 -21.36 29.43 15.61
N LEU A 18 -22.66 29.11 15.61
CA LEU A 18 -23.59 29.33 14.49
C LEU A 18 -24.65 30.37 14.85
N ASP A 19 -25.09 31.10 13.85
CA ASP A 19 -26.23 32.00 13.98
C ASP A 19 -27.56 31.25 14.04
N THR A 20 -28.60 31.95 14.55
CA THR A 20 -29.93 31.35 14.76
C THR A 20 -30.58 30.84 13.48
N ASN A 21 -30.33 31.49 12.32
CA ASN A 21 -30.89 31.07 11.06
C ASN A 21 -30.32 29.70 10.64
N ARG A 22 -29.01 29.52 10.72
CA ARG A 22 -28.33 28.25 10.42
C ARG A 22 -28.74 27.13 11.38
N ILE A 23 -28.91 27.45 12.66
CA ILE A 23 -29.43 26.46 13.64
C ILE A 23 -30.84 26.01 13.28
N ASN A 24 -31.70 26.91 12.84
CA ASN A 24 -33.06 26.56 12.41
C ASN A 24 -33.06 25.68 11.13
N GLN A 25 -32.10 25.87 10.23
CA GLN A 25 -31.93 24.98 9.08
C GLN A 25 -31.52 23.56 9.49
N VAL A 26 -30.63 23.40 10.48
CA VAL A 26 -30.25 22.10 11.03
C VAL A 26 -31.45 21.43 11.75
N ARG A 27 -32.23 22.21 12.52
CA ARG A 27 -33.48 21.69 13.12
C ARG A 27 -34.47 21.21 12.05
N ARG A 28 -34.63 21.96 10.96
CA ARG A 28 -35.49 21.56 9.84
C ARG A 28 -35.04 20.23 9.24
N ALA A 29 -33.73 20.03 9.05
CA ALA A 29 -33.18 18.76 8.57
C ALA A 29 -33.45 17.60 9.53
N TYR A 30 -33.36 17.83 10.87
CA TYR A 30 -33.72 16.85 11.88
C TYR A 30 -35.18 16.40 11.75
N TYR A 31 -36.14 17.35 11.73
CA TYR A 31 -37.56 16.99 11.63
C TYR A 31 -37.92 16.29 10.29
N TYR A 32 -37.25 16.69 9.22
CA TYR A 32 -37.39 16.00 7.95
C TYR A 32 -36.88 14.57 7.99
N ALA A 33 -35.72 14.33 8.55
CA ALA A 33 -35.17 12.99 8.74
C ALA A 33 -36.03 12.15 9.70
N GLU A 34 -36.58 12.75 10.78
CA GLU A 34 -37.45 12.07 11.74
C GLU A 34 -38.74 11.56 11.04
N GLN A 35 -39.34 12.38 10.19
CA GLN A 35 -40.51 11.96 9.38
C GLN A 35 -40.11 10.90 8.35
N ALA A 36 -39.01 11.06 7.66
CA ALA A 36 -38.56 10.11 6.64
C ALA A 36 -38.28 8.70 7.23
N HIS A 37 -37.80 8.63 8.45
CA HIS A 37 -37.51 7.38 9.17
C HIS A 37 -38.60 7.00 10.18
N GLU A 38 -39.84 7.51 10.01
CA GLU A 38 -40.91 7.22 10.92
C GLU A 38 -41.22 5.70 10.99
N GLY A 39 -41.32 5.15 12.19
CA GLY A 39 -41.53 3.71 12.40
C GLY A 39 -40.30 2.84 12.28
N GLN A 40 -39.15 3.36 11.84
CA GLN A 40 -37.91 2.60 11.78
C GLN A 40 -37.24 2.54 13.14
N MET A 41 -36.73 1.35 13.51
CA MET A 41 -36.03 1.09 14.76
C MET A 41 -34.65 0.52 14.51
N ARG A 42 -33.69 0.91 15.33
CA ARG A 42 -32.36 0.30 15.36
C ARG A 42 -32.39 -1.09 16.01
N LYS A 43 -31.35 -1.90 15.79
CA LYS A 43 -31.19 -3.21 16.44
C LYS A 43 -31.03 -3.12 17.97
N SER A 44 -30.66 -1.96 18.48
CA SER A 44 -30.65 -1.64 19.92
C SER A 44 -32.04 -1.46 20.51
N GLY A 45 -33.08 -1.28 19.70
CA GLY A 45 -34.45 -0.96 20.12
C GLY A 45 -34.72 0.55 20.18
N ASP A 46 -33.78 1.41 19.83
CA ASP A 46 -33.93 2.85 19.79
C ASP A 46 -34.58 3.30 18.46
N ARG A 47 -35.26 4.47 18.46
CA ARG A 47 -35.78 5.08 17.22
C ARG A 47 -34.60 5.41 16.28
N TYR A 48 -34.78 5.22 14.97
CA TYR A 48 -33.67 5.38 14.00
C TYR A 48 -33.06 6.79 14.04
N ILE A 49 -33.86 7.84 14.21
CA ILE A 49 -33.43 9.24 14.25
C ILE A 49 -32.36 9.54 15.31
N THR A 50 -32.23 8.71 16.35
CA THR A 50 -31.17 8.87 17.36
C THR A 50 -29.78 8.74 16.76
N HIS A 51 -29.63 7.98 15.67
CA HIS A 51 -28.36 7.81 14.97
C HIS A 51 -27.92 9.08 14.23
N PRO A 52 -28.68 9.62 13.27
CA PRO A 52 -28.32 10.88 12.62
C PRO A 52 -28.07 12.03 13.58
N LEU A 53 -28.86 12.11 14.66
CA LEU A 53 -28.66 13.11 15.70
C LEU A 53 -27.31 12.93 16.41
N ALA A 54 -26.92 11.71 16.76
CA ALA A 54 -25.63 11.44 17.40
C ALA A 54 -24.46 11.71 16.43
N VAL A 55 -24.59 11.42 15.14
CA VAL A 55 -23.61 11.77 14.11
C VAL A 55 -23.44 13.30 14.02
N ALA A 56 -24.56 14.04 14.06
CA ALA A 56 -24.51 15.51 14.05
C ALA A 56 -23.83 16.08 15.33
N HIS A 57 -24.05 15.48 16.50
CA HIS A 57 -23.29 15.87 17.72
C HIS A 57 -21.78 15.67 17.57
N ILE A 58 -21.33 14.54 17.00
CA ILE A 58 -19.90 14.31 16.74
C ILE A 58 -19.32 15.39 15.82
N LEU A 59 -20.08 15.83 14.81
CA LEU A 59 -19.65 16.91 13.91
C LEU A 59 -19.75 18.31 14.56
N ALA A 60 -20.68 18.50 15.50
CA ALA A 60 -20.80 19.73 16.29
C ALA A 60 -19.61 19.91 17.24
N ASP A 61 -19.14 18.82 17.89
CA ASP A 61 -17.89 18.80 18.67
C ASP A 61 -16.68 19.25 17.83
N LEU A 62 -16.68 18.94 16.54
CA LEU A 62 -15.68 19.37 15.56
C LEU A 62 -15.94 20.78 15.00
N ARG A 63 -17.02 21.46 15.41
CA ARG A 63 -17.47 22.78 14.97
C ARG A 63 -17.65 22.92 13.45
N LEU A 64 -18.19 21.88 12.81
CA LEU A 64 -18.44 21.92 11.36
C LEU A 64 -19.60 22.86 11.01
N ASP A 65 -19.65 23.24 9.72
CA ASP A 65 -20.66 24.15 9.19
C ASP A 65 -22.08 23.52 9.20
N HIS A 66 -23.09 24.36 9.06
CA HIS A 66 -24.49 23.95 9.08
C HIS A 66 -24.86 23.00 7.94
N GLN A 67 -24.20 23.09 6.77
CA GLN A 67 -24.45 22.19 5.63
C GLN A 67 -23.98 20.77 5.95
N SER A 68 -22.80 20.63 6.57
CA SER A 68 -22.30 19.34 7.04
C SER A 68 -23.20 18.71 8.12
N LEU A 69 -23.74 19.54 9.03
CA LEU A 69 -24.67 19.09 10.06
C LEU A 69 -26.02 18.66 9.47
N MET A 70 -26.56 19.41 8.48
CA MET A 70 -27.74 18.99 7.73
C MET A 70 -27.50 17.67 6.97
N ALA A 71 -26.34 17.56 6.31
CA ALA A 71 -25.96 16.31 5.63
C ALA A 71 -25.86 15.13 6.60
N ALA A 72 -25.35 15.35 7.83
CA ALA A 72 -25.31 14.33 8.86
C ALA A 72 -26.72 13.89 9.31
N MET A 73 -27.67 14.83 9.39
CA MET A 73 -29.08 14.49 9.72
C MET A 73 -29.77 13.69 8.60
N LEU A 74 -29.37 13.93 7.34
CA LEU A 74 -30.05 13.40 6.15
C LEU A 74 -29.30 12.25 5.47
N HIS A 75 -28.15 11.81 5.98
CA HIS A 75 -27.20 10.96 5.25
C HIS A 75 -27.77 9.59 4.83
N ASP A 76 -28.70 9.03 5.62
CA ASP A 76 -29.35 7.75 5.35
C ASP A 76 -30.71 7.89 4.65
N VAL A 77 -31.22 9.12 4.48
CA VAL A 77 -32.57 9.36 3.92
C VAL A 77 -32.68 8.83 2.48
N ILE A 78 -31.69 9.08 1.63
CA ILE A 78 -31.71 8.57 0.24
C ILE A 78 -31.67 7.04 0.21
N GLU A 79 -30.86 6.42 1.09
CA GLU A 79 -30.61 4.98 1.08
C GLU A 79 -31.76 4.20 1.70
N ASP A 80 -32.24 4.63 2.87
CA ASP A 80 -33.18 3.85 3.68
C ASP A 80 -34.64 4.18 3.45
N THR A 81 -34.95 5.32 2.81
CA THR A 81 -36.39 5.77 2.66
C THR A 81 -36.85 5.93 1.21
N GLY A 82 -35.90 5.84 0.25
CA GLY A 82 -36.24 5.98 -1.18
C GLY A 82 -36.54 7.41 -1.64
N ILE A 83 -36.31 8.43 -0.79
CA ILE A 83 -36.45 9.83 -1.18
C ILE A 83 -35.32 10.18 -2.16
N PRO A 84 -35.64 10.69 -3.38
CA PRO A 84 -34.63 10.98 -4.38
C PRO A 84 -33.81 12.22 -4.02
N LYS A 85 -32.57 12.29 -4.55
CA LYS A 85 -31.63 13.42 -4.36
C LYS A 85 -32.25 14.77 -4.70
N ASP A 86 -33.02 14.84 -5.81
CA ASP A 86 -33.61 16.08 -6.28
C ASP A 86 -34.62 16.67 -5.28
N ALA A 87 -35.37 15.82 -4.55
CA ALA A 87 -36.26 16.28 -3.49
C ALA A 87 -35.48 16.87 -2.30
N LEU A 88 -34.31 16.37 -1.99
CA LEU A 88 -33.43 16.97 -0.98
C LEU A 88 -32.83 18.29 -1.47
N ALA A 89 -32.46 18.38 -2.76
CA ALA A 89 -31.96 19.62 -3.36
C ALA A 89 -32.99 20.75 -3.31
N GLU A 90 -34.24 20.48 -3.63
CA GLU A 90 -35.37 21.46 -3.53
C GLU A 90 -35.55 21.95 -2.08
N GLN A 91 -35.37 21.09 -1.09
CA GLN A 91 -35.63 21.43 0.31
C GLN A 91 -34.43 22.07 1.01
N PHE A 92 -33.20 21.58 0.76
CA PHE A 92 -32.00 21.93 1.53
C PHE A 92 -30.88 22.53 0.69
N GLY A 93 -31.07 22.66 -0.63
CA GLY A 93 -30.09 23.16 -1.59
C GLY A 93 -29.16 22.09 -2.15
N ASP A 94 -28.57 22.40 -3.31
CA ASP A 94 -27.71 21.48 -4.06
C ASP A 94 -26.49 21.00 -3.27
N ASP A 95 -25.85 21.89 -2.51
CA ASP A 95 -24.66 21.56 -1.71
C ASP A 95 -24.94 20.45 -0.70
N VAL A 96 -26.08 20.53 0.01
CA VAL A 96 -26.46 19.51 1.01
C VAL A 96 -26.83 18.19 0.31
N ALA A 97 -27.59 18.27 -0.80
CA ALA A 97 -27.98 17.09 -1.57
C ALA A 97 -26.76 16.37 -2.18
N GLU A 98 -25.73 17.11 -2.66
CA GLU A 98 -24.47 16.54 -3.14
C GLU A 98 -23.68 15.87 -2.01
N LEU A 99 -23.62 16.49 -0.83
CA LEU A 99 -22.97 15.88 0.34
C LEU A 99 -23.66 14.56 0.74
N VAL A 100 -25.00 14.56 0.84
CA VAL A 100 -25.78 13.37 1.20
C VAL A 100 -25.61 12.27 0.15
N ASP A 101 -25.71 12.59 -1.13
CA ASP A 101 -25.49 11.65 -2.24
C ASP A 101 -24.06 11.08 -2.21
N GLY A 102 -23.06 11.90 -1.91
CA GLY A 102 -21.68 11.49 -1.74
C GLY A 102 -21.50 10.46 -0.61
N VAL A 103 -22.16 10.68 0.54
CA VAL A 103 -22.12 9.75 1.68
C VAL A 103 -22.86 8.44 1.37
N SER A 104 -24.04 8.51 0.74
CA SER A 104 -24.89 7.35 0.39
C SER A 104 -24.25 6.45 -0.67
N LYS A 105 -23.62 7.00 -1.71
CA LYS A 105 -22.93 6.23 -2.77
C LYS A 105 -21.76 5.38 -2.26
N LEU A 106 -21.28 5.66 -1.07
CA LEU A 106 -20.22 4.87 -0.42
C LEU A 106 -20.74 3.55 0.18
N THR A 107 -22.05 3.38 0.28
CA THR A 107 -22.69 2.25 1.00
C THR A 107 -23.30 1.21 0.05
N GLN A 108 -23.67 1.58 -1.17
CA GLN A 108 -24.46 0.73 -2.09
C GLN A 108 -23.59 -0.05 -3.07
N ILE A 109 -23.32 -1.35 -2.86
CA ILE A 109 -22.92 -2.26 -3.97
C ILE A 109 -23.05 -3.74 -3.58
N GLU A 110 -23.62 -4.58 -4.48
CA GLU A 110 -23.57 -6.03 -4.49
C GLU A 110 -22.33 -6.51 -5.26
N PHE A 111 -21.55 -7.43 -4.67
CA PHE A 111 -20.23 -7.80 -5.21
C PHE A 111 -20.05 -9.31 -5.44
N ARG A 112 -19.24 -9.64 -6.45
CA ARG A 112 -18.81 -11.00 -6.76
C ARG A 112 -17.75 -11.54 -5.77
N SER A 113 -16.92 -10.66 -5.18
CA SER A 113 -15.97 -11.01 -4.12
C SER A 113 -15.82 -9.93 -3.05
N ARG A 114 -15.47 -10.34 -1.81
CA ARG A 114 -15.32 -9.43 -0.65
C ARG A 114 -14.19 -8.40 -0.84
N ALA A 115 -13.12 -8.78 -1.52
CA ALA A 115 -11.97 -7.92 -1.74
C ALA A 115 -12.24 -6.86 -2.81
N GLU A 116 -12.92 -7.24 -3.91
CA GLU A 116 -13.36 -6.30 -4.96
C GLU A 116 -14.33 -5.26 -4.40
N ALA A 117 -15.26 -5.70 -3.51
CA ALA A 117 -16.17 -4.81 -2.82
C ALA A 117 -15.46 -3.70 -2.05
N GLN A 118 -14.45 -4.05 -1.27
CA GLN A 118 -13.67 -3.07 -0.50
C GLN A 118 -12.91 -2.12 -1.42
N ALA A 119 -12.35 -2.63 -2.51
CA ALA A 119 -11.57 -1.85 -3.46
C ALA A 119 -12.42 -0.80 -4.18
N GLU A 120 -13.61 -1.19 -4.66
CA GLU A 120 -14.51 -0.28 -5.35
C GLU A 120 -15.12 0.76 -4.40
N ASN A 121 -15.51 0.37 -3.18
CA ASN A 121 -15.97 1.31 -2.16
C ASN A 121 -14.91 2.34 -1.82
N PHE A 122 -13.67 1.92 -1.67
CA PHE A 122 -12.57 2.83 -1.41
C PHE A 122 -12.32 3.79 -2.58
N GLN A 123 -12.42 3.29 -3.82
CA GLN A 123 -12.29 4.12 -5.01
C GLN A 123 -13.40 5.19 -5.10
N LYS A 124 -14.65 4.82 -4.82
CA LYS A 124 -15.78 5.77 -4.79
C LYS A 124 -15.61 6.80 -3.68
N MET A 125 -15.14 6.36 -2.51
CA MET A 125 -14.83 7.25 -1.40
C MET A 125 -13.75 8.29 -1.77
N THR A 126 -12.68 7.87 -2.44
CA THR A 126 -11.64 8.77 -2.91
C THR A 126 -12.18 9.81 -3.89
N LEU A 127 -13.09 9.42 -4.80
CA LEU A 127 -13.75 10.32 -5.72
C LEU A 127 -14.66 11.34 -5.02
N ALA A 128 -15.42 10.88 -4.03
CA ALA A 128 -16.28 11.76 -3.24
C ALA A 128 -15.44 12.76 -2.42
N MET A 129 -14.35 12.32 -1.79
CA MET A 129 -13.40 13.19 -1.10
C MET A 129 -12.77 14.25 -2.02
N ALA A 130 -12.49 13.88 -3.27
CA ALA A 130 -11.89 14.80 -4.24
C ALA A 130 -12.86 15.91 -4.67
N ARG A 131 -14.17 15.66 -4.59
CA ARG A 131 -15.20 16.66 -4.86
C ARG A 131 -15.43 17.55 -3.65
N ASP A 132 -15.64 16.94 -2.48
CA ASP A 132 -15.84 17.67 -1.22
C ASP A 132 -15.34 16.81 -0.04
N ILE A 133 -14.35 17.31 0.67
CA ILE A 133 -13.76 16.63 1.82
C ILE A 133 -14.76 16.43 2.96
N ARG A 134 -15.83 17.24 3.04
CA ARG A 134 -16.86 17.10 4.08
C ARG A 134 -17.58 15.76 4.03
N VAL A 135 -17.68 15.13 2.85
CA VAL A 135 -18.26 13.79 2.69
C VAL A 135 -17.57 12.76 3.59
N ILE A 136 -16.22 12.76 3.64
CA ILE A 136 -15.50 11.81 4.49
C ILE A 136 -15.61 12.16 5.97
N LEU A 137 -15.73 13.46 6.33
CA LEU A 137 -15.93 13.87 7.72
C LEU A 137 -17.26 13.36 8.26
N VAL A 138 -18.35 13.50 7.49
CA VAL A 138 -19.65 12.92 7.83
C VAL A 138 -19.55 11.40 7.96
N LYS A 139 -18.86 10.73 7.01
CA LYS A 139 -18.71 9.27 7.02
C LYS A 139 -17.85 8.76 8.17
N LEU A 140 -16.83 9.50 8.61
CA LEU A 140 -16.05 9.16 9.80
C LEU A 140 -16.88 9.30 11.08
N ALA A 141 -17.72 10.33 11.18
CA ALA A 141 -18.64 10.50 12.31
C ALA A 141 -19.73 9.41 12.35
N ASP A 142 -20.30 9.05 11.20
CA ASP A 142 -21.21 7.91 11.04
C ASP A 142 -20.53 6.62 11.51
N ARG A 143 -19.34 6.32 10.99
CA ARG A 143 -18.58 5.13 11.34
C ARG A 143 -18.26 5.08 12.84
N LEU A 144 -17.88 6.21 13.43
CA LEU A 144 -17.59 6.29 14.87
C LEU A 144 -18.83 5.97 15.70
N HIS A 145 -19.99 6.55 15.36
CA HIS A 145 -21.22 6.24 16.08
C HIS A 145 -21.64 4.77 15.88
N ASN A 146 -21.50 4.23 14.67
CA ASN A 146 -21.76 2.82 14.42
C ASN A 146 -20.84 1.90 15.23
N MET A 147 -19.56 2.25 15.40
CA MET A 147 -18.64 1.49 16.25
C MET A 147 -19.00 1.57 17.75
N ARG A 148 -19.43 2.73 18.24
CA ARG A 148 -19.91 2.91 19.62
C ARG A 148 -21.15 2.05 19.94
N THR A 149 -22.00 1.83 18.92
CA THR A 149 -23.28 1.10 19.04
C THR A 149 -23.25 -0.32 18.44
N LEU A 150 -22.06 -0.90 18.24
CA LEU A 150 -21.87 -2.19 17.57
C LEU A 150 -22.30 -3.42 18.41
N GLY A 151 -22.47 -3.26 19.73
CA GLY A 151 -22.75 -4.35 20.68
C GLY A 151 -23.90 -5.29 20.31
N PRO A 152 -25.10 -4.82 19.93
CA PRO A 152 -26.26 -5.65 19.58
C PRO A 152 -26.11 -6.49 18.31
N MET A 153 -25.07 -6.26 17.51
CA MET A 153 -24.87 -6.97 16.22
C MET A 153 -24.31 -8.39 16.44
N PRO A 154 -24.61 -9.36 15.53
CA PRO A 154 -24.00 -10.68 15.51
C PRO A 154 -22.48 -10.61 15.40
N TYR A 155 -21.78 -11.57 16.01
CA TYR A 155 -20.32 -11.59 16.10
C TYR A 155 -19.61 -11.44 14.75
N GLU A 156 -20.05 -12.17 13.71
CA GLU A 156 -19.47 -12.10 12.36
C GLU A 156 -19.59 -10.70 11.75
N LYS A 157 -20.76 -10.06 11.93
CA LYS A 157 -21.00 -8.69 11.44
C LYS A 157 -20.13 -7.68 12.20
N ARG A 158 -19.96 -7.85 13.53
CA ARG A 158 -19.07 -7.03 14.35
C ARG A 158 -17.63 -7.13 13.86
N GLN A 159 -17.13 -8.34 13.63
CA GLN A 159 -15.78 -8.56 13.11
C GLN A 159 -15.56 -7.87 11.77
N ARG A 160 -16.51 -8.02 10.83
CA ARG A 160 -16.40 -7.41 9.52
C ARG A 160 -16.30 -5.89 9.60
N ILE A 161 -17.21 -5.24 10.34
CA ILE A 161 -17.25 -3.78 10.50
C ILE A 161 -15.98 -3.29 11.21
N ALA A 162 -15.53 -4.00 12.24
CA ALA A 162 -14.31 -3.65 12.96
C ALA A 162 -13.05 -3.77 12.09
N THR A 163 -12.93 -4.82 11.27
CA THR A 163 -11.82 -4.98 10.32
C THR A 163 -11.80 -3.86 9.30
N GLU A 164 -12.93 -3.56 8.66
CA GLU A 164 -13.05 -2.46 7.71
C GLU A 164 -12.70 -1.11 8.35
N THR A 165 -13.12 -0.90 9.60
CA THR A 165 -12.82 0.32 10.36
C THR A 165 -11.33 0.48 10.59
N LEU A 166 -10.63 -0.58 11.00
CA LEU A 166 -9.19 -0.55 11.26
C LEU A 166 -8.34 -0.49 9.97
N ASP A 167 -8.82 -1.11 8.89
CA ASP A 167 -8.07 -1.18 7.63
C ASP A 167 -8.25 0.06 6.76
N ILE A 168 -9.35 0.81 6.91
CA ILE A 168 -9.70 1.92 6.01
C ILE A 168 -9.96 3.21 6.79
N TYR A 169 -10.95 3.23 7.69
CA TYR A 169 -11.42 4.49 8.29
C TYR A 169 -10.47 5.09 9.31
N ALA A 170 -9.88 4.27 10.18
CA ALA A 170 -8.91 4.76 11.16
C ALA A 170 -7.64 5.32 10.50
N PRO A 171 -7.04 4.68 9.47
CA PRO A 171 -5.95 5.26 8.70
C PRO A 171 -6.29 6.57 8.00
N ILE A 172 -7.50 6.70 7.44
CA ILE A 172 -7.96 7.95 6.82
C ILE A 172 -8.08 9.05 7.87
N ALA A 173 -8.70 8.77 9.02
CA ALA A 173 -8.78 9.72 10.12
C ALA A 173 -7.39 10.18 10.59
N ASN A 174 -6.42 9.25 10.67
CA ASN A 174 -5.03 9.56 10.97
C ASN A 174 -4.39 10.47 9.91
N ARG A 175 -4.60 10.18 8.61
CA ARG A 175 -4.07 10.98 7.50
C ARG A 175 -4.67 12.37 7.45
N LEU A 176 -5.93 12.52 7.83
CA LEU A 176 -6.61 13.81 7.97
C LEU A 176 -6.24 14.54 9.28
N GLY A 177 -5.39 13.97 10.11
CA GLY A 177 -4.94 14.53 11.39
C GLY A 177 -5.98 14.46 12.52
N MET A 178 -7.11 13.77 12.34
CA MET A 178 -8.21 13.64 13.30
C MET A 178 -7.87 12.60 14.36
N HIS A 179 -6.89 12.89 15.21
CA HIS A 179 -6.31 11.91 16.13
C HIS A 179 -7.31 11.40 17.19
N SER A 180 -8.24 12.22 17.64
CA SER A 180 -9.28 11.81 18.59
C SER A 180 -10.18 10.72 18.00
N ILE A 181 -10.70 10.95 16.79
CA ILE A 181 -11.54 9.98 16.06
C ILE A 181 -10.74 8.73 15.70
N CYS A 182 -9.53 8.90 15.18
CA CYS A 182 -8.66 7.78 14.81
C CYS A 182 -8.46 6.84 15.99
N THR A 183 -8.07 7.37 17.13
CA THR A 183 -7.76 6.59 18.33
C THR A 183 -8.97 5.86 18.88
N GLU A 184 -10.14 6.53 18.92
CA GLU A 184 -11.36 5.90 19.38
C GLU A 184 -11.82 4.79 18.41
N LEU A 185 -11.73 5.00 17.09
CA LEU A 185 -12.00 3.95 16.09
C LEU A 185 -11.07 2.75 16.26
N GLU A 186 -9.78 2.99 16.51
CA GLU A 186 -8.79 1.93 16.75
C GLU A 186 -9.10 1.12 18.01
N ASP A 187 -9.44 1.77 19.14
CA ASP A 187 -9.72 1.09 20.38
C ASP A 187 -11.04 0.30 20.33
N LEU A 188 -12.10 0.88 19.74
CA LEU A 188 -13.37 0.19 19.52
C LEU A 188 -13.22 -0.99 18.55
N GLY A 189 -12.45 -0.80 17.48
CA GLY A 189 -12.12 -1.84 16.50
C GLY A 189 -11.34 -2.99 17.14
N PHE A 190 -10.29 -2.67 17.90
CA PHE A 190 -9.49 -3.64 18.62
C PHE A 190 -10.32 -4.43 19.63
N THR A 191 -11.15 -3.77 20.41
CA THR A 191 -12.02 -4.40 21.40
C THR A 191 -13.04 -5.33 20.74
N SER A 192 -13.56 -4.96 19.58
CA SER A 192 -14.51 -5.78 18.83
C SER A 192 -13.88 -7.01 18.17
N LEU A 193 -12.63 -6.88 17.67
CA LEU A 193 -11.89 -8.00 17.04
C LEU A 193 -11.26 -8.94 18.06
N TYR A 194 -10.69 -8.41 19.13
CA TYR A 194 -9.91 -9.16 20.10
C TYR A 194 -10.39 -8.94 21.55
N PRO A 195 -11.65 -9.25 21.90
CA PRO A 195 -12.25 -8.88 23.19
C PRO A 195 -11.48 -9.47 24.37
N MET A 196 -10.97 -10.70 24.25
CA MET A 196 -10.20 -11.32 25.34
C MET A 196 -8.84 -10.63 25.55
N ARG A 197 -8.16 -10.25 24.45
CA ARG A 197 -6.86 -9.55 24.53
C ARG A 197 -7.04 -8.13 25.05
N SER A 198 -8.06 -7.42 24.60
CA SER A 198 -8.43 -6.08 25.08
C SER A 198 -8.68 -6.12 26.60
N LYS A 199 -9.50 -7.06 27.09
CA LYS A 199 -9.78 -7.23 28.52
C LYS A 199 -8.53 -7.58 29.35
N TYR A 200 -7.64 -8.39 28.80
CA TYR A 200 -6.37 -8.73 29.48
C TYR A 200 -5.44 -7.52 29.56
N ILE A 201 -5.25 -6.78 28.49
CA ILE A 201 -4.39 -5.58 28.46
C ILE A 201 -4.98 -4.49 29.37
N SER A 202 -6.31 -4.26 29.33
CA SER A 202 -6.98 -3.29 30.21
C SER A 202 -6.71 -3.60 31.70
N LYS A 203 -6.93 -4.85 32.11
CA LYS A 203 -6.65 -5.26 33.49
C LYS A 203 -5.17 -5.10 33.89
N ALA A 204 -4.24 -5.39 32.94
CA ALA A 204 -2.81 -5.22 33.20
C ALA A 204 -2.44 -3.73 33.37
N VAL A 205 -3.02 -2.85 32.55
CA VAL A 205 -2.88 -1.38 32.66
C VAL A 205 -3.44 -0.86 33.98
N ASP A 206 -4.65 -1.27 34.35
CA ASP A 206 -5.30 -0.85 35.58
C ASP A 206 -4.50 -1.26 36.80
N LYS A 207 -3.95 -2.49 36.82
CA LYS A 207 -3.09 -2.98 37.92
C LYS A 207 -1.81 -2.15 38.03
N LEU A 208 -1.16 -1.82 36.93
CA LEU A 208 0.04 -0.97 36.92
C LEU A 208 -0.28 0.44 37.44
N ARG A 209 -1.39 1.03 36.98
CA ARG A 209 -1.84 2.35 37.44
C ARG A 209 -2.05 2.37 38.96
N GLY A 210 -2.73 1.36 39.52
CA GLY A 210 -2.96 1.26 40.95
C GLY A 210 -1.66 1.22 41.75
N SER A 211 -0.65 0.51 41.27
CA SER A 211 0.65 0.37 41.96
C SER A 211 1.58 1.58 41.83
N HIS A 212 1.35 2.49 40.89
CA HIS A 212 2.25 3.63 40.61
C HIS A 212 1.56 5.00 40.71
N ARG A 213 0.36 5.06 41.23
CA ARG A 213 -0.43 6.30 41.34
C ARG A 213 0.31 7.41 42.09
N GLU A 214 0.94 7.05 43.20
CA GLU A 214 1.73 8.00 44.01
C GLU A 214 2.94 8.55 43.26
N ILE A 215 3.63 7.69 42.47
CA ILE A 215 4.77 8.11 41.63
C ILE A 215 4.32 9.08 40.54
N ILE A 216 3.16 8.84 39.94
CA ILE A 216 2.60 9.70 38.88
C ILE A 216 2.26 11.08 39.42
N GLU A 217 1.61 11.13 40.59
CA GLU A 217 1.25 12.39 41.22
C GLU A 217 2.49 13.16 41.73
N ASP A 218 3.50 12.47 42.25
CA ASP A 218 4.77 13.09 42.63
C ASP A 218 5.51 13.71 41.41
N ILE A 219 5.57 12.96 40.29
CA ILE A 219 6.15 13.48 39.05
C ILE A 219 5.39 14.71 38.57
N ARG A 220 4.06 14.66 38.56
CA ARG A 220 3.21 15.77 38.17
C ARG A 220 3.46 17.01 39.07
N GLY A 221 3.53 16.82 40.40
CA GLY A 221 3.83 17.88 41.32
C GLY A 221 5.19 18.53 41.05
N LYS A 222 6.24 17.74 40.90
CA LYS A 222 7.60 18.23 40.57
C LYS A 222 7.68 18.96 39.24
N LEU A 223 6.97 18.50 38.23
CA LEU A 223 6.88 19.18 36.93
C LEU A 223 6.16 20.54 37.13
N GLN A 224 5.06 20.58 37.86
CA GLN A 224 4.30 21.79 38.12
C GLN A 224 5.15 22.83 38.88
N GLU A 225 5.77 22.42 39.99
CA GLU A 225 6.69 23.27 40.77
C GLU A 225 7.82 23.83 39.89
N LYS A 226 8.37 23.02 38.99
CA LYS A 226 9.46 23.47 38.11
C LYS A 226 9.02 24.48 37.08
N LEU A 227 7.82 24.36 36.56
CA LEU A 227 7.25 25.37 35.66
C LEU A 227 6.98 26.68 36.36
N GLU A 228 6.41 26.62 37.61
CA GLU A 228 6.16 27.78 38.42
C GLU A 228 7.43 28.50 38.87
N GLU A 229 8.48 27.75 39.28
CA GLU A 229 9.82 28.28 39.61
C GLU A 229 10.40 29.11 38.44
N ARG A 230 10.16 28.68 37.23
CA ARG A 230 10.68 29.35 36.01
C ARG A 230 9.72 30.38 35.41
N GLY A 231 8.55 30.58 35.99
CA GLY A 231 7.51 31.48 35.49
C GLY A 231 7.03 31.10 34.08
N LEU A 232 6.94 29.78 33.81
CA LEU A 232 6.50 29.26 32.52
C LEU A 232 5.01 28.90 32.59
N PRO A 233 4.15 29.45 31.70
CA PRO A 233 2.76 29.00 31.64
C PRO A 233 2.71 27.58 31.09
N GLY A 234 2.02 26.68 31.79
CA GLY A 234 1.89 25.29 31.34
C GLY A 234 0.86 24.52 32.12
N ARG A 235 -0.08 23.89 31.42
CA ARG A 235 -1.09 22.99 31.98
C ARG A 235 -0.64 21.55 31.76
N ILE A 236 -0.42 20.81 32.87
CA ILE A 236 0.05 19.43 32.82
C ILE A 236 -1.15 18.48 32.86
N LEU A 237 -1.31 17.68 31.80
CA LEU A 237 -2.33 16.66 31.67
C LEU A 237 -1.70 15.27 31.64
N GLY A 238 -2.24 14.33 32.45
CA GLY A 238 -1.90 12.92 32.30
C GLY A 238 -2.52 12.37 31.00
N ARG A 239 -1.72 11.66 30.20
CA ARG A 239 -2.20 11.02 28.98
C ARG A 239 -2.33 9.53 29.19
N GLU A 240 -3.50 9.02 28.89
CA GLU A 240 -3.74 7.57 28.85
C GLU A 240 -3.27 6.99 27.51
N LYS A 241 -2.56 5.85 27.58
CA LYS A 241 -2.23 5.10 26.38
C LYS A 241 -3.38 4.19 25.97
N HIS A 242 -3.68 4.24 24.70
CA HIS A 242 -4.74 3.48 24.08
C HIS A 242 -4.38 2.00 23.95
N LEU A 243 -5.37 1.12 24.18
CA LEU A 243 -5.17 -0.33 24.26
C LEU A 243 -4.65 -0.91 22.93
N ASN A 244 -5.16 -0.42 21.81
CA ASN A 244 -4.68 -0.81 20.48
C ASN A 244 -3.21 -0.44 20.25
N SER A 245 -2.79 0.75 20.68
CA SER A 245 -1.39 1.20 20.58
C SER A 245 -0.44 0.31 21.39
N ILE A 246 -0.85 -0.12 22.59
CA ILE A 246 -0.08 -1.07 23.43
C ILE A 246 0.02 -2.41 22.70
N TYR A 247 -1.10 -2.95 22.21
CA TYR A 247 -1.13 -4.24 21.51
C TYR A 247 -0.26 -4.23 20.26
N ASN A 248 -0.32 -3.18 19.46
CA ASN A 248 0.49 -3.05 18.26
C ASN A 248 1.99 -2.98 18.57
N LYS A 249 2.39 -2.26 19.64
CA LYS A 249 3.78 -2.26 20.12
C LYS A 249 4.24 -3.65 20.56
N MET A 250 3.38 -4.43 21.24
CA MET A 250 3.69 -5.83 21.60
C MET A 250 3.88 -6.69 20.37
N LYS A 251 2.96 -6.60 19.40
CA LYS A 251 2.95 -7.41 18.18
C LYS A 251 4.13 -7.11 17.25
N PHE A 252 4.35 -5.83 16.93
CA PHE A 252 5.39 -5.45 15.94
C PHE A 252 6.80 -5.43 16.51
N LYS A 253 6.98 -5.13 17.81
CA LYS A 253 8.30 -5.12 18.46
C LYS A 253 8.62 -6.43 19.15
N GLN A 254 7.72 -7.43 19.12
CA GLN A 254 7.85 -8.72 19.79
C GLN A 254 8.23 -8.59 21.26
N LYS A 255 7.69 -7.57 21.95
CA LYS A 255 7.96 -7.27 23.36
C LYS A 255 6.80 -7.71 24.23
N SER A 256 7.13 -8.21 25.43
CA SER A 256 6.13 -8.48 26.45
C SER A 256 5.52 -7.17 26.99
N PHE A 257 4.34 -7.24 27.61
CA PHE A 257 3.70 -6.07 28.20
C PHE A 257 4.61 -5.33 29.22
N HIS A 258 5.38 -6.09 30.01
CA HIS A 258 6.32 -5.52 31.01
C HIS A 258 7.54 -4.81 30.40
N GLU A 259 7.87 -5.12 29.16
CA GLU A 259 8.97 -4.47 28.44
C GLU A 259 8.53 -3.19 27.69
N ILE A 260 7.21 -2.96 27.63
CA ILE A 260 6.65 -1.71 27.08
C ILE A 260 6.70 -0.65 28.18
N MET A 261 7.88 -0.09 28.36
CA MET A 261 8.20 0.85 29.44
C MET A 261 7.53 2.23 29.30
N ASP A 262 6.83 2.50 28.22
CA ASP A 262 6.21 3.81 27.98
C ASP A 262 4.77 3.88 28.51
N VAL A 263 4.48 3.38 29.69
CA VAL A 263 3.11 3.35 30.22
C VAL A 263 2.65 4.71 30.72
N TYR A 264 3.59 5.59 31.08
CA TYR A 264 3.28 6.91 31.62
C TYR A 264 3.62 8.00 30.64
N ALA A 265 2.64 8.82 30.32
CA ALA A 265 2.82 9.96 29.44
C ALA A 265 2.14 11.20 30.04
N PHE A 266 2.83 12.32 29.96
CA PHE A 266 2.27 13.62 30.31
C PHE A 266 2.23 14.50 29.07
N ARG A 267 1.24 15.37 29.04
CA ARG A 267 1.11 16.42 28.05
C ARG A 267 1.18 17.75 28.75
N ILE A 268 2.06 18.63 28.26
CA ILE A 268 2.18 19.99 28.74
C ILE A 268 1.70 20.89 27.63
N ILE A 269 0.66 21.67 27.91
CA ILE A 269 0.05 22.62 26.98
C ILE A 269 0.42 24.03 27.44
N THR A 270 0.93 24.83 26.51
CA THR A 270 1.39 26.20 26.76
C THR A 270 0.87 27.17 25.69
N ASP A 271 1.17 28.46 25.81
CA ASP A 271 0.59 29.49 24.92
C ASP A 271 1.40 29.70 23.64
N THR A 272 2.74 29.65 23.73
CA THR A 272 3.60 30.00 22.59
C THR A 272 4.61 28.89 22.23
N GLU A 273 5.10 28.90 20.98
CA GLU A 273 6.13 27.94 20.52
C GLU A 273 7.45 28.15 21.31
N ASP A 274 7.82 29.39 21.64
CA ASP A 274 9.01 29.68 22.44
C ASP A 274 8.92 29.04 23.82
N ASP A 275 7.75 29.12 24.47
CA ASP A 275 7.53 28.47 25.74
C ASP A 275 7.62 26.94 25.67
N CYS A 276 7.27 26.32 24.54
CA CYS A 276 7.49 24.89 24.33
C CYS A 276 8.97 24.51 24.49
N TYR A 277 9.88 25.27 23.89
CA TYR A 277 11.33 25.03 24.00
C TYR A 277 11.89 25.39 25.38
N ARG A 278 11.38 26.43 26.01
CA ARG A 278 11.74 26.81 27.39
C ARG A 278 11.29 25.72 28.38
N ILE A 279 10.09 25.19 28.23
CA ILE A 279 9.55 24.07 29.02
C ILE A 279 10.40 22.81 28.80
N LEU A 280 10.81 22.51 27.56
CA LEU A 280 11.72 21.40 27.28
C LEU A 280 13.01 21.50 28.10
N GLY A 281 13.62 22.69 28.13
CA GLY A 281 14.81 22.98 28.94
C GLY A 281 14.56 22.81 30.45
N ALA A 282 13.39 23.22 30.95
CA ALA A 282 13.00 23.04 32.35
C ALA A 282 12.86 21.55 32.70
N VAL A 283 12.18 20.80 31.86
CA VAL A 283 11.91 19.36 32.01
C VAL A 283 13.22 18.57 31.97
N HIS A 284 14.13 18.86 31.02
CA HIS A 284 15.44 18.21 30.91
C HIS A 284 16.40 18.56 32.05
N SER A 285 16.18 19.71 32.74
CA SER A 285 16.95 20.02 33.96
C SER A 285 16.49 19.20 35.15
N LEU A 286 15.22 18.80 35.19
CA LEU A 286 14.62 17.98 36.26
C LEU A 286 14.92 16.50 36.08
N TYR A 287 14.77 15.99 34.85
CA TYR A 287 14.97 14.58 34.51
C TYR A 287 15.87 14.44 33.28
N LYS A 288 16.67 13.36 33.23
CA LYS A 288 17.60 13.14 32.10
C LYS A 288 16.91 12.52 30.92
N PRO A 289 17.07 13.07 29.69
CA PRO A 289 16.49 12.52 28.48
C PRO A 289 17.18 11.21 28.06
N LEU A 290 16.39 10.25 27.59
CA LEU A 290 16.91 9.02 27.00
C LEU A 290 17.44 9.30 25.58
N PRO A 291 18.69 8.92 25.27
CA PRO A 291 19.26 9.11 23.94
C PRO A 291 18.43 8.46 22.84
N GLY A 292 18.25 9.15 21.71
CA GLY A 292 17.49 8.67 20.56
C GLY A 292 15.96 8.66 20.75
N ARG A 293 15.44 9.21 21.87
CA ARG A 293 14.01 9.30 22.17
C ARG A 293 13.44 10.71 22.11
N PHE A 294 14.25 11.65 21.66
CA PHE A 294 13.81 13.03 21.40
C PHE A 294 13.33 13.17 19.97
N LYS A 295 12.17 13.83 19.79
CA LYS A 295 11.60 14.16 18.47
C LYS A 295 10.98 15.56 18.52
N ASP A 296 11.38 16.40 17.61
CA ASP A 296 10.86 17.75 17.44
C ASP A 296 9.95 17.79 16.21
N TYR A 297 8.65 17.70 16.48
CA TYR A 297 7.61 17.85 15.46
C TYR A 297 7.06 19.27 15.36
N ILE A 298 7.59 20.26 16.13
CA ILE A 298 7.29 21.67 15.93
C ILE A 298 8.12 22.18 14.76
N ALA A 299 9.44 21.96 14.81
CA ALA A 299 10.34 22.34 13.73
C ALA A 299 10.11 21.51 12.44
N MET A 300 9.71 20.24 12.55
CA MET A 300 9.45 19.33 11.44
C MET A 300 8.09 18.65 11.62
N PRO A 301 6.97 19.33 11.26
CA PRO A 301 5.63 18.78 11.42
C PRO A 301 5.42 17.50 10.61
N LYS A 302 4.62 16.56 11.13
CA LYS A 302 4.24 15.35 10.39
C LYS A 302 3.39 15.68 9.16
N ALA A 303 3.28 14.73 8.21
CA ALA A 303 2.48 14.87 7.00
C ALA A 303 1.01 15.22 7.26
N ASN A 304 0.46 14.76 8.39
CA ASN A 304 -0.90 15.08 8.81
C ASN A 304 -1.01 16.41 9.60
N GLY A 305 0.05 17.22 9.63
CA GLY A 305 0.07 18.52 10.32
C GLY A 305 0.28 18.44 11.83
N TYR A 306 0.52 17.26 12.40
CA TYR A 306 0.77 17.10 13.83
C TYR A 306 2.07 17.79 14.24
N GLN A 307 1.98 18.66 15.27
CA GLN A 307 3.11 19.37 15.88
C GLN A 307 3.16 19.08 17.38
N SER A 308 4.31 18.78 17.90
CA SER A 308 4.60 18.60 19.34
C SER A 308 6.08 18.29 19.55
N ILE A 309 6.66 18.68 20.66
CA ILE A 309 7.94 18.16 21.11
C ILE A 309 7.69 16.87 21.90
N HIS A 310 8.37 15.79 21.55
CA HIS A 310 8.33 14.53 22.28
C HIS A 310 9.68 14.24 22.91
N THR A 311 9.70 13.98 24.19
CA THR A 311 10.89 13.54 24.90
C THR A 311 10.54 12.41 25.86
N THR A 312 11.42 11.42 25.95
CA THR A 312 11.31 10.35 26.96
C THR A 312 12.40 10.54 27.98
N LEU A 313 12.03 10.58 29.23
CA LEU A 313 12.89 10.90 30.36
C LEU A 313 13.04 9.67 31.27
N PHE A 314 14.18 9.56 31.91
CA PHE A 314 14.42 8.60 32.97
C PHE A 314 14.28 9.31 34.33
N GLY A 315 13.28 8.89 35.13
CA GLY A 315 13.04 9.45 36.46
C GLY A 315 12.41 8.41 37.38
N MET A 316 12.84 8.36 38.65
CA MET A 316 12.27 7.51 39.68
C MET A 316 12.06 6.03 39.29
N HIS A 317 13.04 5.44 38.55
CA HIS A 317 13.02 4.06 38.04
C HIS A 317 11.95 3.78 36.98
N VAL A 318 11.32 4.83 36.43
CA VAL A 318 10.29 4.70 35.38
C VAL A 318 10.65 5.59 34.20
N ASN A 319 10.34 5.13 32.99
CA ASN A 319 10.43 5.97 31.78
C ASN A 319 9.13 6.77 31.64
N ILE A 320 9.29 8.08 31.41
CA ILE A 320 8.20 9.03 31.28
C ILE A 320 8.26 9.65 29.90
N GLU A 321 7.20 9.52 29.12
CA GLU A 321 7.05 10.27 27.87
C GLU A 321 6.40 11.63 28.16
N ILE A 322 7.03 12.71 27.71
CA ILE A 322 6.45 14.07 27.78
C ILE A 322 6.24 14.60 26.39
N GLN A 323 5.04 15.14 26.17
CA GLN A 323 4.65 15.84 24.94
C GLN A 323 4.40 17.31 25.30
N ILE A 324 5.05 18.22 24.58
CA ILE A 324 4.94 19.65 24.81
C ILE A 324 4.41 20.31 23.54
N ARG A 325 3.37 21.12 23.64
CA ARG A 325 2.75 21.81 22.50
C ARG A 325 1.89 22.98 22.93
N THR A 326 1.56 23.86 21.99
CA THR A 326 0.66 24.97 22.25
C THR A 326 -0.80 24.53 22.26
N GLU A 327 -1.72 25.39 22.73
CA GLU A 327 -3.16 25.13 22.66
C GLU A 327 -3.65 24.99 21.20
N GLU A 328 -3.13 25.80 20.27
CA GLU A 328 -3.44 25.67 18.85
C GLU A 328 -2.97 24.33 18.27
N MET A 329 -1.76 23.88 18.60
CA MET A 329 -1.23 22.58 18.19
C MET A 329 -2.05 21.43 18.79
N GLU A 330 -2.57 21.59 20.03
CA GLU A 330 -3.46 20.61 20.67
C GLU A 330 -4.77 20.46 19.88
N HIS A 331 -5.39 21.57 19.49
CA HIS A 331 -6.60 21.58 18.69
C HIS A 331 -6.39 20.94 17.30
N ILE A 332 -5.29 21.31 16.62
CA ILE A 332 -4.95 20.72 15.32
C ILE A 332 -4.65 19.23 15.45
N ALA A 333 -3.94 18.81 16.49
CA ALA A 333 -3.63 17.40 16.73
C ALA A 333 -4.88 16.55 17.00
N ASN A 334 -5.90 17.10 17.67
CA ASN A 334 -7.14 16.37 17.97
C ASN A 334 -8.12 16.35 16.78
N ASN A 335 -8.30 17.47 16.11
CA ASN A 335 -9.36 17.72 15.13
C ASN A 335 -8.87 17.69 13.66
N GLY A 336 -7.55 17.76 13.44
CA GLY A 336 -6.95 17.70 12.10
C GLY A 336 -7.51 18.74 11.15
N ILE A 337 -7.93 18.28 9.96
CA ILE A 337 -8.50 19.17 8.95
C ILE A 337 -9.78 19.88 9.43
N ALA A 338 -10.55 19.27 10.34
CA ALA A 338 -11.75 19.88 10.89
C ALA A 338 -11.44 21.16 11.69
N ALA A 339 -10.24 21.33 12.24
CA ALA A 339 -9.83 22.55 12.90
C ALA A 339 -9.88 23.79 12.00
N HIS A 340 -9.80 23.63 10.67
CA HIS A 340 -9.94 24.73 9.72
C HIS A 340 -11.29 25.43 9.81
N TRP A 341 -12.39 24.70 10.07
CA TRP A 341 -13.72 25.29 10.23
C TRP A 341 -13.85 26.10 11.51
N MET A 342 -13.04 25.79 12.55
CA MET A 342 -13.03 26.56 13.80
C MET A 342 -12.44 27.96 13.64
N TYR A 343 -11.45 28.12 12.75
CA TYR A 343 -10.70 29.37 12.56
C TYR A 343 -11.00 30.08 11.25
N LYS A 344 -12.15 29.83 10.63
CA LYS A 344 -12.52 30.40 9.32
C LYS A 344 -12.51 31.93 9.26
N ASN A 345 -12.64 32.61 10.39
CA ASN A 345 -12.63 34.07 10.48
C ASN A 345 -11.22 34.68 10.70
N GLU A 346 -10.24 33.85 11.13
CA GLU A 346 -8.83 34.22 11.31
C GLU A 346 -7.93 33.08 10.85
N PRO A 347 -7.67 32.94 9.55
CA PRO A 347 -6.84 31.84 9.05
C PRO A 347 -5.39 32.03 9.53
N SER A 348 -4.93 31.18 10.45
CA SER A 348 -3.53 31.09 10.80
C SER A 348 -2.72 30.48 9.64
N SER A 349 -1.43 30.79 9.54
CA SER A 349 -0.53 30.23 8.52
C SER A 349 -0.45 28.70 8.58
N VAL A 350 -0.62 28.12 9.79
CA VAL A 350 -0.59 26.69 10.05
C VAL A 350 -1.83 25.97 9.50
N THR A 351 -3.01 26.58 9.67
CA THR A 351 -4.28 26.04 9.18
C THR A 351 -4.30 25.97 7.65
N SER A 352 -3.78 27.02 6.98
CA SER A 352 -3.65 27.06 5.53
C SER A 352 -2.66 26.02 4.98
N ALA A 353 -1.56 25.77 5.70
CA ALA A 353 -0.58 24.76 5.33
C ALA A 353 -1.15 23.34 5.43
N ASN A 354 -1.99 23.04 6.43
CA ASN A 354 -2.63 21.74 6.60
C ASN A 354 -3.64 21.44 5.50
N GLN A 355 -4.46 22.44 5.11
CA GLN A 355 -5.37 22.32 3.98
C GLN A 355 -4.61 21.99 2.69
N ALA A 356 -3.55 22.71 2.38
CA ALA A 356 -2.72 22.45 1.20
C ALA A 356 -2.05 21.08 1.18
N ARG A 357 -1.79 20.48 2.36
CA ARG A 357 -1.28 19.09 2.47
C ARG A 357 -2.35 18.07 2.11
N VAL A 358 -3.55 18.25 2.63
CA VAL A 358 -4.68 17.35 2.35
C VAL A 358 -5.06 17.43 0.88
N ASP A 359 -5.14 18.62 0.30
CA ASP A 359 -5.44 18.81 -1.13
C ASP A 359 -4.41 18.12 -2.03
N ARG A 360 -3.12 18.22 -1.68
CA ARG A 360 -2.04 17.49 -2.37
C ARG A 360 -2.19 15.98 -2.26
N TRP A 361 -2.55 15.47 -1.09
CA TRP A 361 -2.77 14.05 -0.89
C TRP A 361 -3.95 13.54 -1.71
N VAL A 362 -5.10 14.22 -1.66
CA VAL A 362 -6.28 13.88 -2.47
C VAL A 362 -5.97 13.90 -3.95
N LYS A 363 -5.23 14.91 -4.44
CA LYS A 363 -4.76 14.96 -5.82
C LYS A 363 -3.85 13.76 -6.17
N GLY A 364 -2.94 13.39 -5.27
CA GLY A 364 -2.10 12.20 -5.43
C GLY A 364 -2.92 10.90 -5.55
N LEU A 365 -3.99 10.75 -4.76
CA LEU A 365 -4.92 9.62 -4.87
C LEU A 365 -5.62 9.57 -6.24
N MET A 366 -6.02 10.74 -6.78
CA MET A 366 -6.64 10.81 -8.11
C MET A 366 -5.66 10.39 -9.22
N GLU A 367 -4.40 10.87 -9.14
CA GLU A 367 -3.36 10.46 -10.09
C GLU A 367 -3.06 8.95 -10.01
N MET A 368 -3.05 8.35 -8.81
CA MET A 368 -2.90 6.91 -8.64
C MET A 368 -4.06 6.13 -9.24
N ARG A 369 -5.29 6.64 -9.09
CA ARG A 369 -6.48 6.03 -9.68
C ARG A 369 -6.43 6.00 -11.21
N GLU A 370 -6.06 7.11 -11.84
CA GLU A 370 -5.94 7.20 -13.30
C GLU A 370 -4.92 6.21 -13.88
N ARG A 371 -3.93 5.81 -13.09
CA ARG A 371 -2.86 4.89 -13.49
C ARG A 371 -3.12 3.44 -13.13
N ALA A 372 -4.06 3.17 -12.22
CA ALA A 372 -4.41 1.82 -11.82
C ALA A 372 -5.34 1.16 -12.84
N ASP A 373 -5.08 -0.09 -13.17
CA ASP A 373 -5.87 -0.86 -14.14
C ASP A 373 -7.19 -1.36 -13.56
N ASP A 374 -7.20 -1.66 -12.25
CA ASP A 374 -8.37 -2.11 -11.53
C ASP A 374 -8.44 -1.52 -10.10
N SER A 375 -9.58 -1.73 -9.46
CA SER A 375 -9.82 -1.23 -8.10
C SER A 375 -8.96 -1.91 -7.05
N MET A 376 -8.51 -3.16 -7.27
CA MET A 376 -7.65 -3.91 -6.35
C MET A 376 -6.23 -3.34 -6.34
N GLU A 377 -5.68 -3.07 -7.51
CA GLU A 377 -4.37 -2.43 -7.65
C GLU A 377 -4.37 -1.04 -7.00
N PHE A 378 -5.43 -0.27 -7.22
CA PHE A 378 -5.61 1.05 -6.59
C PHE A 378 -5.55 0.97 -5.07
N ILE A 379 -6.32 0.05 -4.44
CA ILE A 379 -6.37 -0.06 -2.97
C ILE A 379 -5.03 -0.54 -2.38
N GLU A 380 -4.29 -1.41 -3.08
CA GLU A 380 -2.96 -1.82 -2.65
C GLU A 380 -1.99 -0.63 -2.62
N HIS A 381 -2.04 0.24 -3.63
CA HIS A 381 -1.22 1.44 -3.68
C HIS A 381 -1.56 2.41 -2.55
N VAL A 382 -2.85 2.63 -2.32
CA VAL A 382 -3.31 3.58 -1.29
C VAL A 382 -3.05 3.06 0.12
N LYS A 383 -3.18 1.77 0.39
CA LYS A 383 -2.84 1.19 1.71
C LYS A 383 -1.41 1.51 2.12
N VAL A 384 -0.49 1.53 1.19
CA VAL A 384 0.91 1.90 1.47
C VAL A 384 1.04 3.37 1.87
N ASP A 385 0.28 4.26 1.24
CA ASP A 385 0.31 5.71 1.53
C ASP A 385 -0.45 6.10 2.81
N LEU A 386 -1.35 5.23 3.30
CA LEU A 386 -2.13 5.49 4.51
C LEU A 386 -1.37 5.26 5.82
N PHE A 387 -0.25 4.52 5.81
CA PHE A 387 0.45 4.07 7.02
C PHE A 387 1.92 4.49 7.12
N PRO A 388 2.35 5.70 6.85
CA PRO A 388 3.77 6.00 6.95
C PRO A 388 4.19 6.49 8.33
N ASP A 389 5.16 5.78 8.93
CA ASP A 389 6.23 6.48 9.65
C ASP A 389 7.07 7.20 8.58
N GLU A 390 7.34 8.48 8.73
CA GLU A 390 7.97 9.32 7.71
C GLU A 390 9.45 9.53 7.98
N ILE A 391 10.21 9.65 6.90
CA ILE A 391 11.60 10.07 6.90
C ILE A 391 11.76 11.36 6.10
N TYR A 392 12.70 12.20 6.52
CA TYR A 392 13.01 13.47 5.88
C TYR A 392 14.41 13.41 5.27
N VAL A 393 14.50 13.49 3.96
CA VAL A 393 15.76 13.44 3.21
C VAL A 393 15.96 14.73 2.43
N PHE A 394 17.22 15.06 2.17
CA PHE A 394 17.60 16.30 1.51
C PHE A 394 17.95 16.05 0.05
N THR A 395 17.53 16.96 -0.83
CA THR A 395 18.12 17.06 -2.16
C THR A 395 19.49 17.73 -2.09
N PRO A 396 20.37 17.61 -3.09
CA PRO A 396 21.66 18.32 -3.14
C PRO A 396 21.51 19.85 -3.04
N LYS A 397 20.37 20.39 -3.39
CA LYS A 397 20.03 21.83 -3.27
C LYS A 397 19.48 22.22 -1.90
N GLY A 398 19.49 21.32 -0.91
CA GLY A 398 19.01 21.55 0.44
C GLY A 398 17.48 21.51 0.61
N ARG A 399 16.71 21.14 -0.43
CA ARG A 399 15.26 21.00 -0.29
C ARG A 399 14.94 19.73 0.49
N ILE A 400 14.07 19.84 1.48
CA ILE A 400 13.59 18.70 2.28
C ILE A 400 12.50 17.97 1.49
N MET A 401 12.64 16.63 1.42
CA MET A 401 11.66 15.72 0.84
C MET A 401 11.19 14.74 1.90
N GLU A 402 9.88 14.65 2.05
CA GLU A 402 9.19 13.73 2.95
C GLU A 402 8.88 12.43 2.22
N LEU A 403 9.24 11.29 2.80
CA LEU A 403 9.02 9.96 2.26
C LEU A 403 8.57 8.99 3.37
N PRO A 404 7.82 7.94 3.05
CA PRO A 404 7.49 6.90 4.02
C PRO A 404 8.75 6.17 4.52
N SER A 405 8.73 5.71 5.77
CA SER A 405 9.80 4.89 6.34
C SER A 405 10.01 3.62 5.52
N GLY A 406 11.28 3.28 5.26
CA GLY A 406 11.64 2.19 4.37
C GLY A 406 11.75 2.60 2.90
N ALA A 407 11.40 3.84 2.53
CA ALA A 407 11.56 4.34 1.17
C ALA A 407 13.03 4.27 0.71
N THR A 408 13.22 3.98 -0.56
CA THR A 408 14.51 3.79 -1.20
C THR A 408 14.88 4.99 -2.09
N PRO A 409 16.10 5.09 -2.61
CA PRO A 409 16.47 6.10 -3.59
C PRO A 409 15.61 6.09 -4.85
N VAL A 410 15.02 4.94 -5.23
CA VAL A 410 14.07 4.85 -6.33
C VAL A 410 12.77 5.56 -5.96
N ASP A 411 12.23 5.34 -4.76
CA ASP A 411 11.05 6.06 -4.26
C ASP A 411 11.27 7.57 -4.26
N PHE A 412 12.46 8.01 -3.79
CA PHE A 412 12.87 9.41 -3.80
C PHE A 412 12.90 10.00 -5.23
N ALA A 413 13.44 9.25 -6.20
CA ALA A 413 13.51 9.69 -7.60
C ALA A 413 12.11 9.93 -8.18
N TYR A 414 11.16 9.01 -7.94
CA TYR A 414 9.76 9.15 -8.36
C TYR A 414 9.01 10.23 -7.57
N ALA A 415 9.39 10.49 -6.33
CA ALA A 415 8.83 11.59 -5.56
C ALA A 415 9.19 12.96 -6.16
N ILE A 416 10.41 13.11 -6.72
CA ILE A 416 10.83 14.33 -7.42
C ILE A 416 10.04 14.47 -8.73
N HIS A 417 10.20 13.52 -9.65
CA HIS A 417 9.50 13.50 -10.94
C HIS A 417 9.49 12.10 -11.54
N THR A 418 8.41 11.75 -12.25
CA THR A 418 8.28 10.43 -12.90
C THR A 418 9.41 10.16 -13.91
N ASP A 419 9.82 11.15 -14.70
CA ASP A 419 10.89 11.00 -15.68
C ASP A 419 12.26 10.77 -15.05
N ILE A 420 12.52 11.40 -13.87
CA ILE A 420 13.74 11.16 -13.10
C ILE A 420 13.72 9.72 -12.58
N GLY A 421 12.57 9.27 -12.05
CA GLY A 421 12.38 7.89 -11.60
C GLY A 421 12.63 6.89 -12.73
N ASN A 422 12.06 7.11 -13.90
CA ASN A 422 12.21 6.24 -15.07
C ASN A 422 13.66 6.20 -15.61
N ALA A 423 14.38 7.32 -15.54
CA ALA A 423 15.74 7.46 -16.06
C ALA A 423 16.83 7.15 -15.02
N THR A 424 16.47 6.71 -13.82
CA THR A 424 17.40 6.42 -12.72
C THR A 424 18.30 5.23 -13.04
N VAL A 425 19.61 5.41 -12.87
CA VAL A 425 20.62 4.34 -13.03
C VAL A 425 21.44 4.11 -11.77
N ALA A 426 21.68 5.15 -10.97
CA ALA A 426 22.43 5.07 -9.71
C ALA A 426 22.01 6.19 -8.76
N CYS A 427 22.52 6.14 -7.52
CA CYS A 427 22.33 7.20 -6.55
C CYS A 427 23.59 7.47 -5.73
N ARG A 428 23.68 8.67 -5.17
CA ARG A 428 24.64 8.99 -4.10
C ARG A 428 23.88 9.33 -2.83
N ILE A 429 24.29 8.72 -1.72
CA ILE A 429 23.75 9.02 -0.39
C ILE A 429 24.91 9.65 0.41
N ASN A 430 24.70 10.87 0.91
CA ASN A 430 25.75 11.64 1.60
C ASN A 430 27.06 11.74 0.77
N ARG A 431 26.94 11.97 -0.53
CA ARG A 431 27.99 12.06 -1.54
C ARG A 431 28.71 10.74 -1.89
N ASN A 432 28.39 9.62 -1.23
CA ASN A 432 28.91 8.29 -1.55
C ASN A 432 27.94 7.52 -2.45
N LEU A 433 28.47 6.71 -3.38
CA LEU A 433 27.64 5.79 -4.18
C LEU A 433 26.86 4.86 -3.24
N GLY A 434 25.55 4.81 -3.42
CA GLY A 434 24.62 4.00 -2.64
C GLY A 434 23.88 2.96 -3.48
N SER A 435 23.34 1.94 -2.82
CA SER A 435 22.43 0.98 -3.46
C SER A 435 21.06 1.60 -3.68
N LEU A 436 20.46 1.38 -4.84
CA LEU A 436 19.09 1.79 -5.15
C LEU A 436 18.05 1.09 -4.29
N SER A 437 18.34 -0.08 -3.71
CA SER A 437 17.48 -0.85 -2.84
C SER A 437 17.66 -0.58 -1.34
N GLN A 438 18.63 0.27 -0.97
CA GLN A 438 18.90 0.58 0.44
C GLN A 438 17.82 1.51 0.99
N PRO A 439 17.17 1.15 2.12
CA PRO A 439 16.24 2.08 2.79
C PRO A 439 16.96 3.35 3.24
N LEU A 440 16.35 4.50 2.94
CA LEU A 440 16.83 5.82 3.32
C LEU A 440 16.54 6.10 4.80
N GLN A 441 17.33 6.98 5.39
CA GLN A 441 17.20 7.44 6.77
C GLN A 441 17.05 8.95 6.82
N SER A 442 16.33 9.46 7.82
CA SER A 442 16.18 10.90 8.03
C SER A 442 17.55 11.59 8.17
N GLY A 443 17.68 12.77 7.54
CA GLY A 443 18.91 13.57 7.55
C GLY A 443 19.88 13.26 6.41
N GLN A 444 19.65 12.22 5.61
CA GLN A 444 20.52 11.89 4.47
C GLN A 444 20.27 12.83 3.29
N THR A 445 21.37 13.18 2.60
CA THR A 445 21.31 13.89 1.30
C THR A 445 21.35 12.87 0.17
N VAL A 446 20.36 12.92 -0.71
CA VAL A 446 20.19 11.94 -1.80
C VAL A 446 20.31 12.64 -3.14
N GLU A 447 21.21 12.18 -3.99
CA GLU A 447 21.40 12.61 -5.38
C GLU A 447 21.10 11.44 -6.31
N ILE A 448 20.22 11.65 -7.29
CA ILE A 448 19.88 10.64 -8.30
C ILE A 448 20.71 10.88 -9.54
N ILE A 449 21.29 9.81 -10.06
CA ILE A 449 22.03 9.80 -11.32
C ILE A 449 21.13 9.17 -12.38
N THR A 450 20.90 9.93 -13.43
CA THR A 450 20.03 9.51 -14.56
C THR A 450 20.83 9.31 -15.83
N ALA A 451 20.37 8.43 -16.71
CA ALA A 451 20.94 8.26 -18.05
C ALA A 451 19.85 8.35 -19.12
N PRO A 452 20.13 9.00 -20.28
CA PRO A 452 19.19 9.02 -21.40
C PRO A 452 18.90 7.60 -21.89
N GLY A 453 17.61 7.26 -22.06
CA GLY A 453 17.19 5.94 -22.52
C GLY A 453 17.18 4.85 -21.46
N ALA A 454 17.56 5.13 -20.22
CA ALA A 454 17.38 4.20 -19.10
C ALA A 454 15.89 3.91 -18.86
N ARG A 455 15.60 2.72 -18.37
CA ARG A 455 14.23 2.23 -18.10
C ARG A 455 14.17 1.61 -16.70
N PRO A 456 12.99 1.64 -16.06
CA PRO A 456 12.80 0.99 -14.77
C PRO A 456 13.09 -0.50 -14.82
N ASN A 457 13.82 -1.00 -13.82
CA ASN A 457 14.08 -2.42 -13.66
C ASN A 457 12.88 -3.08 -12.97
N PRO A 458 12.32 -4.20 -13.49
CA PRO A 458 11.24 -4.94 -12.84
C PRO A 458 11.53 -5.35 -11.40
N ALA A 459 12.80 -5.62 -11.08
CA ALA A 459 13.23 -5.98 -9.72
C ALA A 459 12.97 -4.85 -8.71
N TRP A 460 12.83 -3.60 -9.13
CA TRP A 460 12.54 -2.49 -8.22
C TRP A 460 11.20 -2.65 -7.51
N LEU A 461 10.23 -3.33 -8.13
CA LEU A 461 8.92 -3.62 -7.50
C LEU A 461 9.02 -4.43 -6.20
N SER A 462 10.13 -5.14 -5.98
CA SER A 462 10.33 -5.95 -4.77
C SER A 462 10.71 -5.12 -3.54
N PHE A 463 11.26 -3.91 -3.73
CA PHE A 463 11.76 -3.10 -2.62
C PHE A 463 11.22 -1.67 -2.56
N VAL A 464 10.63 -1.12 -3.64
CA VAL A 464 9.98 0.20 -3.57
C VAL A 464 8.75 0.16 -2.67
N VAL A 465 8.57 1.23 -1.91
CA VAL A 465 7.51 1.31 -0.89
C VAL A 465 6.37 2.22 -1.35
N THR A 466 6.67 3.34 -2.06
CA THR A 466 5.64 4.32 -2.41
C THR A 466 4.69 3.84 -3.51
N GLY A 467 3.39 4.14 -3.36
CA GLY A 467 2.38 3.85 -4.37
C GLY A 467 2.69 4.51 -5.73
N LYS A 468 3.22 5.76 -5.71
CA LYS A 468 3.63 6.49 -6.91
C LYS A 468 4.74 5.77 -7.68
N ALA A 469 5.79 5.29 -7.00
CA ALA A 469 6.87 4.54 -7.65
C ALA A 469 6.35 3.23 -8.25
N ARG A 470 5.61 2.44 -7.46
CA ARG A 470 5.03 1.16 -7.92
C ARG A 470 4.14 1.32 -9.15
N SER A 471 3.19 2.26 -9.10
CA SER A 471 2.27 2.56 -10.20
C SER A 471 3.03 3.02 -11.45
N SER A 472 3.99 3.94 -11.32
CA SER A 472 4.78 4.44 -12.45
C SER A 472 5.65 3.35 -13.07
N ILE A 473 6.32 2.52 -12.26
CA ILE A 473 7.12 1.39 -12.74
C ILE A 473 6.23 0.38 -13.48
N ARG A 474 5.10 -0.03 -12.90
CA ARG A 474 4.16 -0.97 -13.54
C ARG A 474 3.65 -0.44 -14.87
N HIS A 475 3.29 0.85 -14.94
CA HIS A 475 2.82 1.48 -16.17
C HIS A 475 3.86 1.41 -17.29
N VAL A 476 5.13 1.74 -17.00
CA VAL A 476 6.22 1.66 -17.99
C VAL A 476 6.47 0.21 -18.42
N LEU A 477 6.50 -0.73 -17.45
CA LEU A 477 6.70 -2.15 -17.74
C LEU A 477 5.56 -2.74 -18.56
N LYS A 478 4.30 -2.31 -18.31
CA LYS A 478 3.13 -2.72 -19.09
C LYS A 478 3.22 -2.21 -20.53
N SER A 479 3.60 -0.95 -20.71
CA SER A 479 3.81 -0.34 -22.01
C SER A 479 4.92 -1.08 -22.81
N GLN A 480 6.02 -1.43 -22.12
CA GLN A 480 7.10 -2.22 -22.69
C GLN A 480 6.61 -3.65 -23.04
N LYS A 481 5.89 -4.31 -22.11
CA LYS A 481 5.31 -5.63 -22.35
C LYS A 481 4.39 -5.64 -23.57
N ARG A 482 3.61 -4.58 -23.78
CA ARG A 482 2.75 -4.45 -24.97
C ARG A 482 3.58 -4.37 -26.27
N ALA A 483 4.66 -3.59 -26.28
CA ALA A 483 5.53 -3.50 -27.45
C ALA A 483 6.21 -4.85 -27.77
N GLU A 484 6.72 -5.54 -26.75
CA GLU A 484 7.33 -6.86 -26.90
C GLU A 484 6.30 -7.92 -27.32
N SER A 485 5.06 -7.87 -26.79
CA SER A 485 3.99 -8.78 -27.21
C SER A 485 3.59 -8.59 -28.67
N LEU A 486 3.54 -7.35 -29.13
CA LEU A 486 3.29 -7.03 -30.53
C LEU A 486 4.40 -7.61 -31.44
N GLU A 487 5.66 -7.46 -31.07
CA GLU A 487 6.78 -7.98 -31.86
C GLU A 487 6.78 -9.51 -31.88
N LEU A 488 6.60 -10.16 -30.73
CA LEU A 488 6.49 -11.61 -30.62
C LEU A 488 5.25 -12.13 -31.37
N GLY A 489 4.09 -11.51 -31.17
CA GLY A 489 2.84 -11.88 -31.84
C GLY A 489 2.94 -11.76 -33.36
N ARG A 490 3.55 -10.69 -33.87
CA ARG A 490 3.83 -10.52 -35.31
C ARG A 490 4.75 -11.61 -35.84
N THR A 491 5.76 -12.00 -35.09
CA THR A 491 6.69 -13.06 -35.45
C THR A 491 5.99 -14.42 -35.52
N LEU A 492 5.18 -14.75 -34.53
CA LEU A 492 4.39 -15.98 -34.45
C LEU A 492 3.34 -16.05 -35.57
N LEU A 493 2.62 -14.93 -35.80
CA LEU A 493 1.62 -14.84 -36.87
C LEU A 493 2.23 -14.96 -38.27
N LYS A 494 3.35 -14.27 -38.53
CA LYS A 494 4.09 -14.40 -39.81
C LYS A 494 4.54 -15.84 -40.07
N LYS A 495 5.00 -16.54 -39.00
CA LYS A 495 5.42 -17.94 -39.11
C LYS A 495 4.23 -18.84 -39.45
N SER A 496 3.09 -18.65 -38.75
CA SER A 496 1.87 -19.42 -39.00
C SER A 496 1.30 -19.15 -40.42
N LEU A 497 1.27 -17.89 -40.86
CA LEU A 497 0.83 -17.51 -42.22
C LEU A 497 1.71 -18.12 -43.33
N LYS A 498 3.01 -18.24 -43.08
CA LYS A 498 3.92 -18.92 -44.06
C LYS A 498 3.54 -20.39 -44.27
N GLY A 499 3.00 -21.05 -43.26
CA GLY A 499 2.45 -22.42 -43.35
C GLY A 499 1.23 -22.53 -44.28
N PHE A 500 0.49 -21.42 -44.48
CA PHE A 500 -0.64 -21.30 -45.40
C PHE A 500 -0.27 -20.67 -46.74
N GLY A 501 1.01 -20.42 -47.00
CA GLY A 501 1.49 -19.78 -48.24
C GLY A 501 1.19 -18.28 -48.35
N ALA A 502 0.71 -17.65 -47.26
CA ALA A 502 0.35 -16.24 -47.24
C ALA A 502 1.40 -15.39 -46.49
N LYS A 503 1.51 -14.11 -46.86
CA LYS A 503 2.34 -13.14 -46.16
C LYS A 503 1.47 -12.06 -45.53
N LEU A 504 1.85 -11.61 -44.33
CA LEU A 504 1.14 -10.58 -43.59
C LEU A 504 1.00 -9.25 -44.34
N SER A 505 1.96 -8.95 -45.23
CA SER A 505 1.95 -7.77 -46.12
C SER A 505 0.96 -7.85 -47.29
N GLU A 506 0.48 -9.06 -47.62
CA GLU A 506 -0.44 -9.32 -48.71
C GLU A 506 -1.90 -9.36 -48.26
N ILE A 507 -2.15 -9.33 -46.94
CA ILE A 507 -3.49 -9.35 -46.36
C ILE A 507 -4.10 -7.96 -46.40
N SER A 508 -5.27 -7.84 -47.00
CA SER A 508 -6.00 -6.56 -47.10
C SER A 508 -6.51 -6.07 -45.76
N ASP A 509 -6.70 -4.75 -45.64
CA ASP A 509 -7.22 -4.17 -44.41
C ASP A 509 -8.69 -4.61 -44.12
N ALA A 510 -9.46 -4.93 -45.15
CA ALA A 510 -10.79 -5.52 -45.00
C ALA A 510 -10.74 -6.92 -44.33
N GLN A 511 -9.78 -7.77 -44.72
CA GLN A 511 -9.58 -9.08 -44.08
C GLN A 511 -9.10 -8.94 -42.61
N LYS A 512 -8.20 -8.00 -42.34
CA LYS A 512 -7.78 -7.72 -40.95
C LYS A 512 -8.97 -7.27 -40.11
N GLN A 513 -9.81 -6.37 -40.62
CA GLN A 513 -10.98 -5.86 -39.90
C GLN A 513 -12.04 -6.94 -39.69
N ALA A 514 -12.25 -7.83 -40.66
CA ALA A 514 -13.17 -8.96 -40.51
C ALA A 514 -12.73 -9.90 -39.35
N VAL A 515 -11.43 -10.20 -39.30
CA VAL A 515 -10.86 -11.05 -38.22
C VAL A 515 -10.88 -10.34 -36.85
N VAL A 516 -10.67 -9.03 -36.81
CA VAL A 516 -10.80 -8.20 -35.62
C VAL A 516 -12.22 -8.29 -35.06
N ASN A 517 -13.22 -8.09 -35.92
CA ASN A 517 -14.65 -8.17 -35.53
C ASN A 517 -15.05 -9.57 -35.07
N HIS A 518 -14.62 -10.61 -35.82
CA HIS A 518 -14.89 -12.01 -35.46
C HIS A 518 -14.30 -12.38 -34.08
N ASN A 519 -13.14 -11.85 -33.76
CA ASN A 519 -12.44 -12.11 -32.50
C ASN A 519 -12.83 -11.13 -31.38
N GLN A 520 -13.75 -10.21 -31.60
CA GLN A 520 -14.26 -9.22 -30.62
C GLN A 520 -13.15 -8.41 -29.93
N VAL A 521 -12.12 -8.02 -30.68
CA VAL A 521 -11.03 -7.15 -30.20
C VAL A 521 -11.17 -5.75 -30.81
N ASN A 522 -10.57 -4.73 -30.15
CA ASN A 522 -10.71 -3.34 -30.61
C ASN A 522 -9.85 -3.00 -31.82
N SER A 523 -8.70 -3.65 -31.99
CA SER A 523 -7.78 -3.39 -33.08
C SER A 523 -7.00 -4.64 -33.50
N PHE A 524 -6.39 -4.59 -34.72
CA PHE A 524 -5.52 -5.65 -35.19
C PHE A 524 -4.24 -5.78 -34.34
N ASP A 525 -3.72 -4.68 -33.82
CA ASP A 525 -2.58 -4.70 -32.91
C ASP A 525 -2.94 -5.35 -31.56
N ASP A 526 -4.16 -5.19 -31.05
CA ASP A 526 -4.62 -5.91 -29.85
C ASP A 526 -4.71 -7.42 -30.12
N LEU A 527 -5.19 -7.82 -31.29
CA LEU A 527 -5.20 -9.23 -31.71
C LEU A 527 -3.77 -9.81 -31.77
N ILE A 528 -2.83 -9.07 -32.34
CA ILE A 528 -1.42 -9.47 -32.39
C ILE A 528 -0.81 -9.53 -30.99
N SER A 529 -1.14 -8.57 -30.13
CA SER A 529 -0.70 -8.57 -28.72
C SER A 529 -1.22 -9.79 -27.97
N ASP A 530 -2.48 -10.17 -28.19
CA ASP A 530 -3.08 -11.37 -27.59
C ASP A 530 -2.38 -12.66 -28.06
N ILE A 531 -1.94 -12.73 -29.31
CA ILE A 531 -1.13 -13.83 -29.81
C ILE A 531 0.23 -13.87 -29.08
N GLY A 532 0.88 -12.72 -28.91
CA GLY A 532 2.17 -12.62 -28.22
C GLY A 532 2.08 -12.96 -26.73
N LEU A 533 0.95 -12.64 -26.09
CA LEU A 533 0.67 -12.99 -24.70
C LEU A 533 0.23 -14.45 -24.51
N GLY A 534 -0.06 -15.19 -25.59
CA GLY A 534 -0.56 -16.56 -25.53
C GLY A 534 -2.06 -16.68 -25.25
N ASN A 535 -2.79 -15.57 -25.26
CA ASN A 535 -4.25 -15.58 -25.10
C ASN A 535 -4.97 -16.17 -26.31
N ARG A 536 -4.31 -16.16 -27.50
CA ARG A 536 -4.85 -16.68 -28.76
C ARG A 536 -3.79 -17.46 -29.54
N MET A 537 -4.22 -18.51 -30.20
CA MET A 537 -3.33 -19.34 -31.03
C MET A 537 -3.06 -18.65 -32.38
N ALA A 538 -1.77 -18.37 -32.69
CA ALA A 538 -1.34 -17.76 -33.94
C ALA A 538 -1.83 -18.55 -35.19
N TYR A 539 -1.89 -19.89 -35.10
CA TYR A 539 -2.37 -20.78 -36.16
C TYR A 539 -3.85 -20.54 -36.51
N LEU A 540 -4.73 -20.38 -35.50
CA LEU A 540 -6.16 -20.15 -35.75
C LEU A 540 -6.39 -18.80 -36.43
N VAL A 541 -5.71 -17.77 -35.93
CA VAL A 541 -5.78 -16.41 -36.51
C VAL A 541 -5.19 -16.39 -37.94
N ALA A 542 -4.08 -17.10 -38.17
CA ALA A 542 -3.51 -17.23 -39.50
C ALA A 542 -4.44 -17.94 -40.48
N ARG A 543 -5.14 -19.00 -40.06
CA ARG A 543 -6.15 -19.69 -40.86
C ARG A 543 -7.32 -18.75 -41.22
N GLN A 544 -7.85 -17.99 -40.25
CA GLN A 544 -8.89 -17.00 -40.52
C GLN A 544 -8.49 -15.91 -41.50
N LEU A 545 -7.24 -15.45 -41.41
CA LEU A 545 -6.70 -14.45 -42.33
C LEU A 545 -6.46 -15.01 -43.76
N ALA A 546 -6.13 -16.29 -43.86
CA ALA A 546 -5.83 -16.95 -45.15
C ALA A 546 -7.11 -17.45 -45.89
N SER A 547 -8.17 -17.83 -45.15
CA SER A 547 -9.40 -18.41 -45.72
C SER A 547 -10.47 -17.39 -46.12
N GLY A 548 -10.32 -16.09 -45.77
CA GLY A 548 -11.41 -15.12 -45.99
C GLY A 548 -12.70 -15.54 -45.28
N SER A 549 -13.33 -14.67 -44.56
CA SER A 549 -14.31 -14.85 -43.48
C SER A 549 -15.60 -15.68 -43.70
N GLU A 550 -15.75 -16.51 -44.72
CA GLU A 550 -17.03 -17.17 -45.04
C GLU A 550 -17.10 -18.68 -44.76
N ASP A 551 -15.99 -19.40 -44.47
CA ASP A 551 -16.01 -20.88 -44.30
C ASP A 551 -15.49 -21.39 -42.96
N ALA A 552 -15.65 -20.67 -41.83
CA ALA A 552 -15.06 -21.04 -40.53
C ALA A 552 -15.88 -22.02 -39.65
N GLU A 553 -17.12 -22.40 -40.05
CA GLU A 553 -18.01 -23.19 -39.16
C GLU A 553 -18.09 -24.70 -39.46
N ALA A 554 -17.44 -25.21 -40.50
CA ALA A 554 -17.56 -26.65 -40.80
C ALA A 554 -16.24 -27.24 -41.33
N SER A 555 -15.36 -27.68 -40.47
CA SER A 555 -14.66 -28.95 -40.64
C SER A 555 -13.84 -29.36 -39.46
N GLU A 556 -14.00 -30.61 -39.13
CA GLU A 556 -13.48 -31.45 -38.08
C GLU A 556 -11.99 -31.33 -37.75
N ALA A 557 -11.68 -31.90 -36.55
CA ALA A 557 -10.36 -32.03 -35.91
C ALA A 557 -9.15 -32.22 -36.85
N PRO A 558 -7.96 -31.81 -36.42
CA PRO A 558 -6.74 -31.85 -37.25
C PRO A 558 -6.41 -33.30 -37.58
N ARG A 559 -6.42 -33.61 -38.90
CA ARG A 559 -5.74 -34.80 -39.40
C ARG A 559 -4.25 -34.63 -39.19
N ASP A 560 -3.63 -35.67 -38.64
CA ASP A 560 -2.19 -35.78 -38.49
C ASP A 560 -1.45 -35.37 -39.74
N ILE A 561 -0.72 -34.27 -39.65
CA ILE A 561 0.27 -33.90 -40.65
C ILE A 561 1.60 -34.47 -40.18
N GLU A 562 1.81 -35.74 -40.47
CA GLU A 562 3.13 -36.34 -40.48
C GLU A 562 3.97 -35.58 -41.55
N GLY A 563 5.08 -34.98 -41.12
CA GLY A 563 6.15 -34.56 -42.00
C GLY A 563 6.28 -33.05 -42.30
N GLY A 564 5.80 -32.13 -41.48
CA GLY A 564 6.11 -30.72 -41.58
C GLY A 564 7.39 -30.36 -40.81
N ASN A 565 8.43 -29.94 -41.55
CA ASN A 565 9.72 -29.47 -41.03
C ASN A 565 9.49 -28.20 -40.13
N HIS A 566 9.11 -28.37 -38.88
CA HIS A 566 8.94 -27.29 -37.91
C HIS A 566 10.31 -26.70 -37.53
N SER A 567 10.77 -25.70 -38.28
CA SER A 567 11.97 -24.97 -37.88
C SER A 567 11.72 -24.37 -36.49
N PRO A 568 12.50 -24.74 -35.46
CA PRO A 568 12.32 -24.25 -34.12
C PRO A 568 12.52 -22.74 -34.05
N VAL A 569 11.79 -22.07 -33.16
CA VAL A 569 11.94 -20.65 -32.87
C VAL A 569 13.27 -20.44 -32.16
N THR A 570 14.07 -19.49 -32.63
CA THR A 570 15.37 -19.18 -32.02
C THR A 570 15.16 -18.16 -30.89
N ILE A 571 15.71 -18.44 -29.70
CA ILE A 571 15.67 -17.56 -28.53
C ILE A 571 17.07 -17.07 -28.20
N ARG A 572 17.18 -15.81 -27.77
CA ARG A 572 18.45 -15.15 -27.39
C ARG A 572 18.64 -15.05 -25.88
N GLY A 573 17.57 -15.16 -25.09
CA GLY A 573 17.58 -14.95 -23.64
C GLY A 573 17.29 -13.51 -23.21
N THR A 574 17.22 -12.57 -24.16
CA THR A 574 16.99 -11.13 -23.97
C THR A 574 15.62 -10.68 -24.49
N GLU A 575 14.69 -11.60 -24.74
CA GLU A 575 13.36 -11.31 -25.31
C GLU A 575 12.41 -10.54 -24.35
N GLY A 576 12.93 -10.09 -23.23
CA GLY A 576 12.20 -9.21 -22.32
C GLY A 576 11.18 -9.90 -21.42
N LEU A 577 10.12 -9.17 -21.03
CA LEU A 577 9.16 -9.61 -20.01
C LEU A 577 8.24 -10.75 -20.45
N LEU A 578 8.15 -11.02 -21.74
CA LEU A 578 7.24 -12.02 -22.32
C LEU A 578 7.84 -13.41 -22.45
N VAL A 579 9.15 -13.52 -22.39
CA VAL A 579 9.86 -14.80 -22.38
C VAL A 579 10.50 -14.96 -21.02
N ARG A 580 10.08 -15.98 -20.28
CA ARG A 580 10.59 -16.27 -18.93
C ARG A 580 11.20 -17.65 -18.87
N PHE A 581 12.27 -17.78 -18.14
CA PHE A 581 12.85 -19.09 -17.83
C PHE A 581 12.18 -19.68 -16.60
N ALA A 582 11.77 -20.97 -16.71
CA ALA A 582 11.08 -21.65 -15.63
C ALA A 582 11.99 -21.78 -14.42
N SER A 583 11.49 -21.39 -13.24
CA SER A 583 12.21 -21.50 -11.97
C SER A 583 12.43 -22.95 -11.52
N CYS A 584 11.58 -23.89 -11.99
CA CYS A 584 11.66 -25.31 -11.63
C CYS A 584 12.84 -26.03 -12.27
N CYS A 585 13.27 -25.70 -13.49
CA CYS A 585 14.35 -26.38 -14.20
C CYS A 585 15.51 -25.47 -14.59
N LYS A 586 15.34 -24.12 -14.47
CA LYS A 586 16.37 -23.10 -14.76
C LYS A 586 17.21 -23.44 -15.99
N PRO A 587 16.60 -23.46 -17.21
CA PRO A 587 17.32 -23.88 -18.41
C PRO A 587 18.40 -22.85 -18.79
N ILE A 588 19.52 -23.35 -19.32
CA ILE A 588 20.67 -22.51 -19.73
C ILE A 588 21.05 -22.80 -21.18
N PRO A 589 21.79 -21.90 -21.87
CA PRO A 589 22.24 -22.12 -23.24
C PRO A 589 22.99 -23.47 -23.38
N GLY A 590 22.50 -24.27 -24.34
CA GLY A 590 22.99 -25.64 -24.58
C GLY A 590 22.14 -26.74 -23.97
N ASP A 591 21.16 -26.42 -23.11
CA ASP A 591 20.11 -27.37 -22.72
C ASP A 591 19.07 -27.45 -23.84
N PRO A 592 18.48 -28.64 -24.11
CA PRO A 592 17.31 -28.75 -24.96
C PRO A 592 16.11 -28.10 -24.28
N VAL A 593 15.36 -27.26 -25.02
CA VAL A 593 14.32 -26.42 -24.43
C VAL A 593 13.02 -26.45 -25.20
N VAL A 594 11.92 -26.33 -24.45
CA VAL A 594 10.57 -26.18 -24.97
C VAL A 594 9.90 -24.96 -24.32
N GLY A 595 9.11 -24.23 -25.10
CA GLY A 595 8.30 -23.13 -24.63
C GLY A 595 6.88 -23.58 -24.37
N VAL A 596 6.34 -23.19 -23.21
CA VAL A 596 4.93 -23.34 -22.84
C VAL A 596 4.30 -21.98 -22.86
N MET A 597 3.21 -21.79 -23.63
CA MET A 597 2.47 -20.55 -23.61
C MET A 597 1.54 -20.51 -22.40
N ASP A 598 1.74 -19.54 -21.54
CA ASP A 598 0.92 -19.30 -20.33
C ASP A 598 0.05 -18.06 -20.56
N SER A 599 -1.28 -18.20 -20.47
CA SER A 599 -2.23 -17.13 -20.70
C SER A 599 -1.94 -15.92 -19.80
N GLY A 600 -1.74 -14.75 -20.43
CA GLY A 600 -1.42 -13.50 -19.75
C GLY A 600 0.03 -13.34 -19.25
N LYS A 601 0.87 -14.40 -19.30
CA LYS A 601 2.27 -14.35 -18.84
C LYS A 601 3.31 -14.50 -19.96
N GLY A 602 2.87 -14.79 -21.18
CA GLY A 602 3.75 -15.00 -22.32
C GLY A 602 4.31 -16.45 -22.37
N MET A 603 5.50 -16.62 -22.92
CA MET A 603 6.15 -17.92 -23.08
C MET A 603 7.06 -18.25 -21.90
N VAL A 604 6.85 -19.39 -21.28
CA VAL A 604 7.72 -19.93 -20.23
C VAL A 604 8.60 -21.03 -20.83
N ILE A 605 9.92 -20.85 -20.74
CA ILE A 605 10.89 -21.79 -21.29
C ILE A 605 11.27 -22.82 -20.23
N HIS A 606 11.05 -24.08 -20.54
CA HIS A 606 11.45 -25.22 -19.74
C HIS A 606 12.54 -26.05 -20.44
N SER A 607 13.31 -26.81 -19.67
CA SER A 607 14.06 -27.92 -20.23
C SER A 607 13.07 -28.96 -20.75
N ASP A 608 13.35 -29.62 -21.86
CA ASP A 608 12.52 -30.71 -22.44
C ASP A 608 12.32 -31.90 -21.51
N THR A 609 13.22 -32.05 -20.52
CA THR A 609 13.19 -33.08 -19.49
C THR A 609 12.55 -32.65 -18.18
N CYS A 610 11.86 -31.53 -18.16
CA CYS A 610 11.26 -31.00 -16.95
C CYS A 610 10.01 -31.77 -16.53
N SER A 611 9.96 -32.25 -15.26
CA SER A 611 8.84 -33.03 -14.70
C SER A 611 7.51 -32.25 -14.58
N ARG A 612 7.53 -30.93 -14.79
CA ARG A 612 6.33 -30.08 -14.75
C ARG A 612 5.74 -29.80 -16.11
N LEU A 613 6.28 -30.38 -17.18
CA LEU A 613 5.66 -30.30 -18.49
C LEU A 613 4.38 -31.11 -18.52
N PRO A 614 3.32 -30.64 -19.21
CA PRO A 614 2.08 -31.40 -19.34
C PRO A 614 2.31 -32.71 -20.10
N GLU A 615 1.74 -33.80 -19.60
CA GLU A 615 1.87 -35.13 -20.20
C GLU A 615 0.70 -35.51 -21.12
N ASP A 616 -0.41 -34.77 -21.04
CA ASP A 616 -1.62 -34.92 -21.82
C ASP A 616 -1.46 -34.41 -23.27
N ASP A 617 -2.21 -34.95 -24.20
CA ASP A 617 -2.10 -34.63 -25.63
C ASP A 617 -2.47 -33.14 -25.92
N GLU A 618 -3.44 -32.56 -25.20
CA GLU A 618 -3.78 -31.16 -25.32
C GLU A 618 -2.66 -30.24 -24.81
N GLY A 619 -2.00 -30.60 -23.73
CA GLY A 619 -0.85 -29.88 -23.19
C GLY A 619 0.38 -29.97 -24.10
N ARG A 620 0.62 -31.15 -24.68
CA ARG A 620 1.71 -31.31 -25.65
C ARG A 620 1.51 -30.51 -26.92
N ALA A 621 0.29 -30.31 -27.38
CA ALA A 621 -0.04 -29.44 -28.51
C ALA A 621 0.30 -27.95 -28.26
N ARG A 622 0.42 -27.55 -26.99
CA ARG A 622 0.82 -26.18 -26.59
C ARG A 622 2.34 -25.99 -26.47
N LEU A 623 3.13 -27.06 -26.65
CA LEU A 623 4.57 -27.00 -26.58
C LEU A 623 5.14 -26.44 -27.90
N THR A 624 6.01 -25.43 -27.78
CA THR A 624 6.76 -24.88 -28.91
C THR A 624 8.21 -25.31 -28.79
N HIS A 625 8.72 -26.04 -29.79
CA HIS A 625 10.14 -26.39 -29.85
C HIS A 625 10.99 -25.15 -30.09
N LEU A 626 12.00 -24.96 -29.24
CA LEU A 626 12.87 -23.80 -29.24
C LEU A 626 14.33 -24.21 -29.48
N LYS A 627 15.12 -23.28 -30.02
CA LYS A 627 16.58 -23.40 -30.11
C LYS A 627 17.24 -22.13 -29.58
N TRP A 628 18.34 -22.32 -28.86
CA TRP A 628 19.19 -21.20 -28.47
C TRP A 628 19.85 -20.55 -29.67
N ALA A 629 19.97 -19.24 -29.65
CA ALA A 629 20.78 -18.50 -30.63
C ALA A 629 22.27 -18.88 -30.46
N LYS A 630 23.07 -18.69 -31.55
CA LYS A 630 24.49 -19.04 -31.54
C LYS A 630 25.35 -18.08 -30.73
N ASP A 631 24.95 -16.82 -30.63
CA ASP A 631 25.73 -15.71 -30.06
C ASP A 631 25.03 -15.18 -28.78
N ILE A 632 24.97 -16.00 -27.71
CA ILE A 632 24.43 -15.58 -26.42
C ILE A 632 25.59 -15.19 -25.52
N THR A 633 25.58 -13.94 -25.07
CA THR A 633 26.58 -13.36 -24.16
C THR A 633 26.08 -13.22 -22.72
N ASP A 634 24.78 -13.47 -22.50
CA ASP A 634 24.16 -13.29 -21.20
C ASP A 634 24.55 -14.36 -20.18
N GLU A 635 24.45 -14.01 -18.91
CA GLU A 635 24.70 -14.89 -17.77
C GLU A 635 23.36 -15.47 -17.25
N PHE A 636 23.38 -16.75 -16.92
CA PHE A 636 22.24 -17.52 -16.43
C PHE A 636 22.50 -18.10 -15.06
N SER A 637 21.56 -17.95 -14.13
CA SER A 637 21.66 -18.50 -12.78
C SER A 637 21.42 -20.01 -12.76
N VAL A 638 22.34 -20.75 -12.16
CA VAL A 638 22.22 -22.18 -11.93
C VAL A 638 22.46 -22.51 -10.47
N GLU A 639 21.65 -23.40 -9.94
CA GLU A 639 21.77 -23.90 -8.57
C GLU A 639 22.53 -25.21 -8.54
N LEU A 640 23.58 -25.26 -7.74
CA LEU A 640 24.41 -26.45 -7.51
C LEU A 640 24.25 -26.90 -6.05
N ARG A 641 24.04 -28.19 -5.87
CA ARG A 641 24.12 -28.84 -4.57
C ARG A 641 25.47 -29.52 -4.44
N VAL A 642 26.20 -29.10 -3.41
CA VAL A 642 27.56 -29.59 -3.13
C VAL A 642 27.59 -30.25 -1.76
N GLU A 643 27.93 -31.52 -1.74
CA GLU A 643 28.13 -32.29 -0.51
C GLU A 643 29.63 -32.28 -0.17
N LEU A 644 29.96 -31.96 1.06
CA LEU A 644 31.35 -31.79 1.46
C LEU A 644 31.63 -32.28 2.89
N GLU A 645 32.88 -32.66 3.14
CA GLU A 645 33.40 -32.83 4.50
C GLU A 645 33.73 -31.47 5.10
N ARG A 646 33.29 -31.21 6.34
CA ARG A 646 33.48 -29.92 7.00
C ARG A 646 34.97 -29.73 7.36
N GLN A 647 35.63 -28.91 6.58
CA GLN A 647 37.00 -28.47 6.82
C GLN A 647 37.08 -26.95 6.83
N ARG A 648 38.00 -26.39 7.61
CA ARG A 648 38.18 -24.93 7.63
C ARG A 648 38.65 -24.46 6.25
N GLY A 649 37.99 -23.43 5.70
CA GLY A 649 38.38 -22.81 4.42
C GLY A 649 37.74 -23.41 3.18
N VAL A 650 36.98 -24.51 3.25
CA VAL A 650 36.39 -25.17 2.07
C VAL A 650 35.48 -24.22 1.26
N ILE A 651 34.70 -23.36 1.92
CA ILE A 651 33.85 -22.37 1.23
C ILE A 651 34.73 -21.35 0.46
N ALA A 652 35.86 -20.94 1.04
CA ALA A 652 36.78 -20.03 0.36
C ALA A 652 37.44 -20.72 -0.86
N GLU A 653 37.80 -21.99 -0.75
CA GLU A 653 38.34 -22.78 -1.87
C GLU A 653 37.26 -22.94 -2.99
N MET A 654 36.02 -23.18 -2.61
CA MET A 654 34.91 -23.26 -3.57
C MET A 654 34.68 -21.90 -4.28
N ALA A 655 34.68 -20.79 -3.55
CA ALA A 655 34.53 -19.47 -4.12
C ALA A 655 35.69 -19.15 -5.09
N ASN A 656 36.90 -19.48 -4.72
CA ASN A 656 38.08 -19.32 -5.58
C ASN A 656 38.00 -20.22 -6.83
N ALA A 657 37.51 -21.46 -6.70
CA ALA A 657 37.34 -22.38 -7.81
C ALA A 657 36.31 -21.87 -8.83
N VAL A 658 35.24 -21.24 -8.38
CA VAL A 658 34.23 -20.60 -9.24
C VAL A 658 34.84 -19.38 -9.94
N ALA A 659 35.50 -18.51 -9.22
CA ALA A 659 36.14 -17.30 -9.77
C ALA A 659 37.21 -17.67 -10.83
N MET A 660 38.03 -18.67 -10.56
CA MET A 660 39.04 -19.17 -11.54
C MET A 660 38.40 -19.84 -12.78
N ALA A 661 37.13 -20.14 -12.77
CA ALA A 661 36.39 -20.63 -13.93
C ALA A 661 35.61 -19.53 -14.65
N ASP A 662 35.82 -18.26 -14.32
CA ASP A 662 35.11 -17.08 -14.81
C ASP A 662 33.60 -17.09 -14.44
N GLY A 663 33.23 -17.79 -13.35
CA GLY A 663 31.87 -17.81 -12.82
C GLY A 663 31.70 -16.79 -11.70
N ASN A 664 30.48 -16.28 -11.53
CA ASN A 664 30.12 -15.41 -10.43
C ASN A 664 29.18 -16.14 -9.47
N ILE A 665 29.33 -15.91 -8.16
CA ILE A 665 28.48 -16.49 -7.13
C ILE A 665 27.42 -15.47 -6.74
N GLU A 666 26.14 -15.82 -6.94
CA GLU A 666 25.00 -15.02 -6.52
C GLU A 666 24.65 -15.27 -5.03
N ARG A 667 24.69 -16.55 -4.63
CA ARG A 667 24.27 -16.95 -3.28
C ARG A 667 24.96 -18.23 -2.85
N ILE A 668 25.34 -18.27 -1.55
CA ILE A 668 25.78 -19.50 -0.87
C ILE A 668 24.89 -19.69 0.34
N ASN A 669 24.30 -20.88 0.44
CA ASN A 669 23.55 -21.29 1.61
C ASN A 669 24.14 -22.62 2.15
N VAL A 670 24.44 -22.64 3.45
CA VAL A 670 25.06 -23.81 4.11
C VAL A 670 23.99 -24.50 4.95
N GLU A 671 23.65 -25.73 4.60
CA GLU A 671 22.73 -26.57 5.36
C GLU A 671 23.54 -27.50 6.26
N GLU A 672 23.25 -27.48 7.56
CA GLU A 672 23.92 -28.34 8.52
C GLU A 672 23.24 -29.72 8.58
N GLN A 673 23.92 -30.79 8.15
CA GLN A 673 23.40 -32.13 8.29
C GLN A 673 23.94 -32.86 9.53
N ASN A 674 25.26 -32.77 9.81
CA ASN A 674 25.88 -33.30 11.04
C ASN A 674 27.29 -32.70 11.24
N ALA A 675 27.98 -33.11 12.31
CA ALA A 675 29.29 -32.55 12.68
C ALA A 675 30.40 -32.77 11.64
N ARG A 676 30.29 -33.78 10.77
CA ARG A 676 31.34 -34.19 9.83
C ARG A 676 31.03 -33.86 8.38
N PHE A 677 29.77 -33.86 7.98
CA PHE A 677 29.32 -33.59 6.61
C PHE A 677 28.37 -32.39 6.55
N GLY A 678 28.49 -31.60 5.52
CA GLY A 678 27.60 -30.48 5.23
C GLY A 678 27.15 -30.50 3.78
N VAL A 679 26.01 -29.85 3.51
CA VAL A 679 25.50 -29.57 2.17
C VAL A 679 25.53 -28.07 1.95
N VAL A 680 26.08 -27.65 0.81
CA VAL A 680 26.10 -26.25 0.39
C VAL A 680 25.27 -26.12 -0.89
N SER A 681 24.24 -25.30 -0.84
CA SER A 681 23.53 -24.83 -2.03
C SER A 681 24.23 -23.57 -2.55
N LEU A 682 24.71 -23.62 -3.79
CA LEU A 682 25.48 -22.58 -4.45
C LEU A 682 24.77 -22.13 -5.72
N VAL A 683 24.37 -20.87 -5.78
CA VAL A 683 23.81 -20.26 -7.00
C VAL A 683 24.94 -19.55 -7.73
N VAL A 684 25.21 -19.99 -8.97
CA VAL A 684 26.29 -19.45 -9.80
C VAL A 684 25.75 -18.92 -11.12
N HIS A 685 26.34 -17.84 -11.63
CA HIS A 685 26.10 -17.34 -12.97
C HIS A 685 27.04 -17.99 -13.99
N VAL A 686 26.45 -18.49 -15.07
CA VAL A 686 27.19 -19.15 -16.15
C VAL A 686 26.63 -18.77 -17.53
N ASN A 687 27.47 -18.74 -18.56
CA ASN A 687 27.05 -18.39 -19.92
C ASN A 687 26.49 -19.58 -20.70
N GLY A 688 26.45 -20.78 -20.10
CA GLY A 688 25.88 -21.96 -20.71
C GLY A 688 26.49 -23.28 -20.21
N ARG A 689 26.04 -24.37 -20.82
CA ARG A 689 26.36 -25.74 -20.38
C ARG A 689 27.85 -26.08 -20.32
N ARG A 690 28.64 -25.55 -21.29
CA ARG A 690 30.11 -25.75 -21.31
C ARG A 690 30.80 -25.00 -20.17
N HIS A 691 30.33 -23.81 -19.86
CA HIS A 691 30.85 -23.00 -18.74
C HIS A 691 30.50 -23.66 -17.41
N LEU A 692 29.26 -24.07 -17.23
CA LEU A 692 28.82 -24.83 -16.05
C LEU A 692 29.67 -26.07 -15.79
N ALA A 693 29.96 -26.83 -16.83
CA ALA A 693 30.80 -28.04 -16.72
C ALA A 693 32.24 -27.72 -16.26
N ARG A 694 32.83 -26.58 -16.66
CA ARG A 694 34.13 -26.10 -16.16
C ARG A 694 34.06 -25.75 -14.68
N VAL A 695 33.03 -25.01 -14.27
CA VAL A 695 32.83 -24.63 -12.85
C VAL A 695 32.68 -25.89 -12.01
N MET A 696 31.79 -26.81 -12.38
CA MET A 696 31.55 -28.06 -11.61
C MET A 696 32.81 -28.93 -11.52
N ARG A 697 33.59 -29.00 -12.60
CA ARG A 697 34.85 -29.80 -12.60
C ARG A 697 35.88 -29.19 -11.63
N ARG A 698 36.03 -27.88 -11.57
CA ARG A 698 36.95 -27.22 -10.65
C ARG A 698 36.51 -27.39 -9.20
N ILE A 699 35.25 -27.25 -8.89
CA ILE A 699 34.69 -27.48 -7.57
C ILE A 699 34.92 -28.94 -7.17
N ARG A 700 34.67 -29.92 -8.05
CA ARG A 700 34.85 -31.35 -7.78
C ARG A 700 36.29 -31.75 -7.46
N ASN A 701 37.26 -30.95 -7.92
CA ASN A 701 38.69 -31.23 -7.64
C ASN A 701 39.14 -30.83 -6.24
N ILE A 702 38.30 -30.18 -5.45
CA ILE A 702 38.55 -29.84 -4.05
C ILE A 702 38.41 -31.13 -3.21
N ARG A 703 39.46 -31.49 -2.43
CA ARG A 703 39.50 -32.77 -1.70
C ARG A 703 38.35 -32.98 -0.72
N ALA A 704 37.84 -31.91 -0.15
CA ALA A 704 36.73 -31.97 0.81
C ALA A 704 35.36 -32.19 0.15
N ILE A 705 35.23 -32.17 -1.19
CA ILE A 705 33.97 -32.32 -1.88
C ILE A 705 33.73 -33.77 -2.25
N THR A 706 32.64 -34.32 -1.75
CA THR A 706 32.23 -35.68 -2.00
C THR A 706 31.30 -35.81 -3.18
N HIS A 707 30.38 -34.90 -3.36
CA HIS A 707 29.43 -34.90 -4.48
C HIS A 707 29.06 -33.49 -4.92
N ILE A 708 28.82 -33.30 -6.22
CA ILE A 708 28.29 -32.08 -6.80
C ILE A 708 27.26 -32.43 -7.86
N SER A 709 26.10 -31.81 -7.78
CA SER A 709 25.00 -31.98 -8.73
C SER A 709 24.34 -30.63 -9.03
N ARG A 710 23.77 -30.50 -10.24
CA ARG A 710 22.89 -29.41 -10.59
C ARG A 710 21.51 -29.70 -10.03
N VAL A 711 20.92 -28.76 -9.31
CA VAL A 711 19.57 -28.90 -8.81
C VAL A 711 18.58 -28.66 -9.96
N ARG A 712 17.70 -29.64 -10.19
CA ARG A 712 16.56 -29.55 -11.09
C ARG A 712 15.33 -29.91 -10.25
N HIS A 713 14.45 -28.95 -10.04
CA HIS A 713 13.23 -29.12 -9.24
C HIS A 713 12.07 -29.68 -10.07
#